data_3ffaccb92e8b6e8c18b4a660607fd025
#
_entry.id   3ffaccb92e8b6e8c18b4a660607fd025
#
_cell.length_a   1.000
_cell.length_b   1.000
_cell.length_c   1.000
_cell.angle_alpha   90.00
_cell.angle_beta   90.00
_cell.angle_gamma   90.00
#
_symmetry.space_group_name_H-M   'P 1'
#
loop_
_entity.id
_entity.type
_entity.pdbx_description
1 polymer ?
#
loop_
_entity_poly.entity_id
_entity_poly.type
_entity_poly.pdbx_seq_one_letter_code
_entity_poly.pdbx_strand_id
1 'polypeptide(L)'
;MARLGTELAARISRALITESNSSIPTRSWNPLLEQTLHKIGCRDSLSQSLVARVIDPHLLTHYSLALGFFNWASQQPGFTHNSLTYHSVLKSLSFSRQFNAIESLLKQAKAQNLTLDSSIYRFVIDSLIKRGKTQMAFSVFNEIKSQILDLGTETSNSLLASLGSDGCFKNAMKVFDEMNNRGIGFSTIGFGVFIWRLCRNGDLGEVLRLIDVVERWNSLINGSVIAVLIVHGLCEGSRTSEALRALNELRIRGWKPDFIAYRVVAEAFRSLGSVFDVNEVLKMKRKLGVAPRSNDYREFILGLITERRIYEAKELGEVIASGNFPMEDDVLNALIGSVSTIDPYSAMKFFHFVIGKGKFPTLLTLSNLSRNLCKHGKIDELLEVYRVLSSNEYFSDMESYNVMFSFLCMSGRVREAYEVLQEMRKKGLDPDISMYNSLIEVLCREDLLRPAKRLWDEMFVIGCGGNLKTYNILIGKFSEIGQIEEATRLFNHMLEKGVTPDATTHRFLLEALCQETKFETAVDVFYKHVNHDVMLAQNILKTLILNLCGKGHFLVASKFLCDLTHDVSHSDAHVVLLKCLADSEEVPIAVEHAKQIRGNSPSMLQVICSKLVAFSSSSSNPEPILHLLQALSQECVISIDFGNDSWKHVCSKSLK
;
A
#
# COMPACT_ATOMS: atom_id res chain seq x y z
N MET A 1 7.19 27.44 27.70
CA MET A 1 8.23 27.24 26.67
C MET A 1 8.03 25.95 25.87
N ALA A 2 7.72 24.77 26.44
CA ALA A 2 7.56 23.53 25.68
C ALA A 2 6.41 23.54 24.66
N ARG A 3 5.25 24.17 24.96
CA ARG A 3 4.10 24.28 24.05
C ARG A 3 4.38 25.21 22.86
N LEU A 4 5.06 26.33 23.07
CA LEU A 4 5.47 27.28 22.00
C LEU A 4 6.42 26.62 20.98
N GLY A 5 7.38 25.82 21.45
CA GLY A 5 8.31 25.11 20.57
C GLY A 5 7.65 24.02 19.71
N THR A 6 6.59 23.38 20.23
CA THR A 6 5.84 22.36 19.46
C THR A 6 4.96 23.00 18.37
N GLU A 7 4.36 24.15 18.70
CA GLU A 7 3.53 24.89 17.75
C GLU A 7 4.36 25.50 16.62
N LEU A 8 5.55 26.02 16.93
CA LEU A 8 6.50 26.51 15.92
C LEU A 8 7.00 25.38 15.03
N ALA A 9 7.34 24.21 15.58
CA ALA A 9 7.75 23.05 14.80
C ALA A 9 6.66 22.58 13.84
N ALA A 10 5.40 22.52 14.28
CA ALA A 10 4.26 22.17 13.44
C ALA A 10 3.97 23.24 12.36
N ARG A 11 4.25 24.51 12.62
CA ARG A 11 4.11 25.59 11.65
C ARG A 11 5.20 25.54 10.58
N ILE A 12 6.45 25.31 10.97
CA ILE A 12 7.58 25.13 10.04
C ILE A 12 7.36 23.92 9.14
N SER A 13 7.01 22.78 9.72
CA SER A 13 6.81 21.54 8.93
C SER A 13 5.64 21.67 7.95
N ARG A 14 4.52 22.29 8.34
CA ARG A 14 3.42 22.58 7.40
C ARG A 14 3.85 23.47 6.26
N ALA A 15 4.59 24.55 6.54
CA ALA A 15 5.08 25.43 5.50
C ALA A 15 6.03 24.72 4.52
N LEU A 16 6.94 23.89 5.00
CA LEU A 16 7.82 23.08 4.17
C LEU A 16 7.04 22.08 3.29
N ILE A 17 5.96 21.51 3.80
CA ILE A 17 5.12 20.56 3.07
C ILE A 17 4.24 21.27 2.02
N THR A 18 3.65 22.42 2.34
CA THR A 18 2.76 23.17 1.42
C THR A 18 3.50 23.84 0.28
N GLU A 19 4.65 24.46 0.54
CA GLU A 19 5.46 25.15 -0.46
C GLU A 19 6.17 24.19 -1.43
N SER A 20 6.35 22.93 -1.05
CA SER A 20 6.91 21.90 -1.94
C SER A 20 5.84 21.38 -2.90
N ASN A 21 5.38 22.18 -3.86
CA ASN A 21 4.29 21.95 -4.80
C ASN A 21 4.48 20.75 -5.76
N SER A 22 4.60 19.53 -5.27
CA SER A 22 4.52 18.32 -6.12
C SER A 22 3.64 17.26 -5.49
N SER A 23 2.73 16.73 -6.28
CA SER A 23 1.89 15.56 -5.98
C SER A 23 2.67 14.24 -5.83
N ILE A 24 4.00 14.28 -5.84
CA ILE A 24 4.92 13.15 -5.80
C ILE A 24 5.57 13.07 -4.40
N PRO A 25 5.71 11.87 -3.79
CA PRO A 25 6.32 11.69 -2.46
C PRO A 25 7.81 12.10 -2.36
N THR A 26 8.48 12.36 -3.46
CA THR A 26 9.88 12.85 -3.53
C THR A 26 9.96 14.36 -3.66
N ARG A 27 9.43 15.08 -2.67
CA ARG A 27 9.59 16.55 -2.61
C ARG A 27 11.04 16.90 -2.35
N SER A 28 11.71 17.56 -3.30
CA SER A 28 13.10 17.95 -3.19
C SER A 28 13.24 19.30 -2.48
N TRP A 29 14.37 19.47 -1.77
CA TRP A 29 14.75 20.75 -1.19
C TRP A 29 15.02 21.78 -2.30
N ASN A 30 14.51 23.01 -2.18
CA ASN A 30 14.70 24.08 -3.15
C ASN A 30 14.94 25.43 -2.45
N PRO A 31 15.48 26.45 -3.14
CA PRO A 31 15.77 27.75 -2.57
C PRO A 31 14.54 28.53 -2.06
N LEU A 32 13.32 28.25 -2.58
CA LEU A 32 12.10 28.88 -2.10
C LEU A 32 11.76 28.46 -0.67
N LEU A 33 12.07 27.22 -0.30
CA LEU A 33 11.90 26.72 1.07
C LEU A 33 12.78 27.49 2.06
N GLU A 34 13.97 27.88 1.66
CA GLU A 34 14.87 28.69 2.50
C GLU A 34 14.30 30.10 2.73
N GLN A 35 13.72 30.72 1.68
CA GLN A 35 13.04 32.01 1.82
C GLN A 35 11.83 31.91 2.74
N THR A 36 11.09 30.80 2.68
CA THR A 36 9.95 30.54 3.55
C THR A 36 10.37 30.39 5.01
N LEU A 37 11.50 29.70 5.27
CA LEU A 37 12.07 29.60 6.60
C LEU A 37 12.51 30.97 7.17
N HIS A 38 13.05 31.82 6.32
CA HIS A 38 13.39 33.21 6.70
C HIS A 38 12.15 34.03 7.06
N LYS A 39 11.08 33.97 6.24
CA LYS A 39 9.80 34.67 6.51
C LYS A 39 9.15 34.24 7.83
N ILE A 40 9.31 32.99 8.23
CA ILE A 40 8.75 32.44 9.48
C ILE A 40 9.61 32.83 10.71
N GLY A 41 10.81 33.39 10.51
CA GLY A 41 11.75 33.70 11.60
C GLY A 41 12.39 32.44 12.20
N CYS A 42 12.53 31.38 11.40
CA CYS A 42 13.08 30.09 11.87
C CYS A 42 14.53 30.22 12.36
N ARG A 43 15.30 31.12 11.74
CA ARG A 43 16.72 31.34 12.06
C ARG A 43 16.92 31.82 13.50
N ASP A 44 16.09 32.77 13.96
CA ASP A 44 16.23 33.40 15.29
C ASP A 44 15.84 32.45 16.43
N SER A 45 15.03 31.44 16.10
CA SER A 45 14.54 30.43 17.07
C SER A 45 15.24 29.09 16.91
N LEU A 46 16.28 29.01 16.06
CA LEU A 46 16.91 27.74 15.70
C LEU A 46 17.60 27.11 16.91
N SER A 47 17.17 25.90 17.27
CA SER A 47 17.77 25.09 18.33
C SER A 47 17.75 23.61 17.93
N GLN A 48 18.65 22.83 18.54
CA GLN A 48 18.71 21.39 18.25
C GLN A 48 17.37 20.70 18.54
N SER A 49 16.68 21.11 19.62
CA SER A 49 15.36 20.58 19.98
C SER A 49 14.28 20.96 18.97
N LEU A 50 14.35 22.15 18.38
CA LEU A 50 13.41 22.57 17.33
C LEU A 50 13.63 21.76 16.04
N VAL A 51 14.89 21.63 15.61
CA VAL A 51 15.23 20.81 14.41
C VAL A 51 14.74 19.38 14.58
N ALA A 52 15.00 18.77 15.72
CA ALA A 52 14.55 17.41 16.01
C ALA A 52 13.01 17.29 15.95
N ARG A 53 12.26 18.23 16.56
CA ARG A 53 10.79 18.23 16.55
C ARG A 53 10.16 18.53 15.20
N VAL A 54 10.81 19.29 14.35
CA VAL A 54 10.34 19.51 12.97
C VAL A 54 10.47 18.22 12.16
N ILE A 55 11.57 17.49 12.32
CA ILE A 55 11.82 16.25 11.61
C ILE A 55 10.95 15.11 12.15
N ASP A 56 10.96 14.88 13.47
CA ASP A 56 10.18 13.85 14.16
C ASP A 56 9.14 14.49 15.08
N PRO A 57 7.82 14.38 14.85
CA PRO A 57 7.17 13.41 13.94
C PRO A 57 6.80 13.94 12.53
N HIS A 58 6.96 15.23 12.25
CA HIS A 58 6.25 15.86 11.12
C HIS A 58 6.81 15.54 9.72
N LEU A 59 8.13 15.37 9.59
CA LEU A 59 8.80 15.08 8.31
C LEU A 59 9.28 13.62 8.18
N LEU A 60 8.80 12.70 9.02
CA LEU A 60 9.25 11.30 9.00
C LEU A 60 9.08 10.61 7.64
N THR A 61 8.00 10.91 6.93
CA THR A 61 7.70 10.34 5.60
C THR A 61 8.28 11.16 4.44
N HIS A 62 8.85 12.34 4.73
CA HIS A 62 9.36 13.29 3.74
C HIS A 62 10.89 13.44 3.87
N TYR A 63 11.62 12.34 3.63
CA TYR A 63 13.06 12.26 3.88
C TYR A 63 13.89 13.36 3.19
N SER A 64 13.52 13.77 1.99
CA SER A 64 14.23 14.81 1.24
C SER A 64 14.09 16.17 1.92
N LEU A 65 12.89 16.51 2.42
CA LEU A 65 12.68 17.72 3.22
C LEU A 65 13.37 17.63 4.58
N ALA A 66 13.31 16.46 5.23
CA ALA A 66 13.98 16.22 6.50
C ALA A 66 15.49 16.38 6.39
N LEU A 67 16.12 15.76 5.38
CA LEU A 67 17.54 15.87 5.12
C LEU A 67 17.93 17.29 4.67
N GLY A 68 17.13 17.92 3.81
CA GLY A 68 17.33 19.29 3.37
C GLY A 68 17.27 20.28 4.54
N PHE A 69 16.28 20.14 5.43
CA PHE A 69 16.17 20.97 6.64
C PHE A 69 17.33 20.74 7.62
N PHE A 70 17.75 19.48 7.77
CA PHE A 70 18.94 19.14 8.57
C PHE A 70 20.19 19.82 7.98
N ASN A 71 20.46 19.69 6.69
CA ASN A 71 21.61 20.31 6.04
C ASN A 71 21.54 21.85 6.06
N TRP A 72 20.36 22.44 5.87
CA TRP A 72 20.17 23.88 5.96
C TRP A 72 20.49 24.39 7.37
N ALA A 73 20.05 23.69 8.42
CA ALA A 73 20.34 24.05 9.80
C ALA A 73 21.85 24.06 10.09
N SER A 74 22.62 23.10 9.54
CA SER A 74 24.08 23.04 9.71
C SER A 74 24.83 24.23 9.08
N GLN A 75 24.21 24.90 8.09
CA GLN A 75 24.78 26.07 7.42
C GLN A 75 24.52 27.37 8.17
N GLN A 76 23.67 27.36 9.21
CA GLN A 76 23.39 28.56 9.97
C GLN A 76 24.51 28.89 10.95
N PRO A 77 24.92 30.17 11.07
CA PRO A 77 25.99 30.57 11.98
C PRO A 77 25.71 30.18 13.42
N GLY A 78 26.67 29.55 14.08
CA GLY A 78 26.58 29.14 15.47
C GLY A 78 25.72 27.91 15.76
N PHE A 79 25.17 27.25 14.76
CA PHE A 79 24.40 26.01 14.93
C PHE A 79 25.28 24.79 14.72
N THR A 80 25.19 23.83 15.64
CA THR A 80 25.81 22.50 15.53
C THR A 80 24.80 21.42 15.84
N HIS A 81 24.81 20.36 15.07
CA HIS A 81 23.96 19.19 15.34
C HIS A 81 24.43 18.43 16.57
N ASN A 82 23.48 17.83 17.26
CA ASN A 82 23.75 16.93 18.38
C ASN A 82 23.12 15.54 18.14
N SER A 83 23.28 14.62 19.09
CA SER A 83 22.73 13.26 19.03
C SER A 83 21.22 13.24 18.74
N LEU A 84 20.43 14.17 19.29
CA LEU A 84 18.98 14.24 19.10
C LEU A 84 18.59 14.57 17.65
N THR A 85 19.29 15.50 17.01
CA THR A 85 19.03 15.88 15.61
C THR A 85 19.42 14.76 14.65
N TYR A 86 20.53 14.08 14.91
CA TYR A 86 20.93 12.88 14.16
C TYR A 86 19.92 11.74 14.32
N HIS A 87 19.40 11.53 15.53
CA HIS A 87 18.36 10.52 15.77
C HIS A 87 17.13 10.77 14.89
N SER A 88 16.63 12.01 14.90
CA SER A 88 15.43 12.38 14.15
C SER A 88 15.59 12.20 12.63
N VAL A 89 16.73 12.63 12.05
CA VAL A 89 16.97 12.50 10.61
C VAL A 89 17.24 11.05 10.21
N LEU A 90 17.99 10.28 11.00
CA LEU A 90 18.23 8.86 10.75
C LEU A 90 16.92 8.05 10.81
N LYS A 91 16.01 8.42 11.71
CA LYS A 91 14.67 7.83 11.79
C LYS A 91 13.87 8.10 10.52
N SER A 92 13.83 9.34 10.01
CA SER A 92 13.17 9.69 8.74
C SER A 92 13.76 8.94 7.54
N LEU A 93 15.08 8.88 7.44
CA LEU A 93 15.79 8.15 6.38
C LEU A 93 15.51 6.64 6.43
N SER A 94 15.42 6.08 7.62
CA SER A 94 15.08 4.66 7.82
C SER A 94 13.64 4.35 7.38
N PHE A 95 12.68 5.22 7.69
CA PHE A 95 11.30 5.11 7.19
C PHE A 95 11.24 5.11 5.67
N SER A 96 12.03 5.97 5.05
CA SER A 96 12.02 6.20 3.60
C SER A 96 13.03 5.33 2.83
N ARG A 97 13.67 4.37 3.47
CA ARG A 97 14.61 3.40 2.88
C ARG A 97 15.87 4.01 2.24
N GLN A 98 16.34 5.15 2.75
CA GLN A 98 17.50 5.86 2.20
C GLN A 98 18.82 5.41 2.86
N PHE A 99 19.23 4.15 2.64
CA PHE A 99 20.34 3.50 3.35
C PHE A 99 21.70 4.14 3.07
N ASN A 100 21.96 4.58 1.83
CA ASN A 100 23.21 5.26 1.49
C ASN A 100 23.36 6.58 2.24
N ALA A 101 22.25 7.32 2.42
CA ALA A 101 22.24 8.54 3.22
C ALA A 101 22.48 8.27 4.70
N ILE A 102 21.95 7.16 5.24
CA ILE A 102 22.21 6.73 6.62
C ILE A 102 23.71 6.48 6.83
N GLU A 103 24.35 5.73 5.94
CA GLU A 103 25.78 5.44 6.03
C GLU A 103 26.62 6.72 5.95
N SER A 104 26.26 7.63 5.03
CA SER A 104 26.93 8.93 4.89
C SER A 104 26.83 9.77 6.17
N LEU A 105 25.63 9.84 6.77
CA LEU A 105 25.42 10.62 8.01
C LEU A 105 26.14 10.01 9.21
N LEU A 106 26.20 8.69 9.33
CA LEU A 106 26.97 8.03 10.39
C LEU A 106 28.47 8.34 10.26
N LYS A 107 29.02 8.28 9.04
CA LYS A 107 30.41 8.69 8.76
C LYS A 107 30.64 10.16 9.08
N GLN A 108 29.69 11.04 8.77
CA GLN A 108 29.78 12.47 9.08
C GLN A 108 29.75 12.72 10.60
N ALA A 109 28.87 12.04 11.35
CA ALA A 109 28.83 12.14 12.80
C ALA A 109 30.15 11.71 13.43
N LYS A 110 30.74 10.63 12.92
CA LYS A 110 32.05 10.14 13.37
C LYS A 110 33.19 11.14 13.05
N ALA A 111 33.19 11.73 11.86
CA ALA A 111 34.20 12.72 11.47
C ALA A 111 34.13 13.99 12.35
N GLN A 112 32.94 14.30 12.88
CA GLN A 112 32.72 15.41 13.82
C GLN A 112 33.00 15.02 15.29
N ASN A 113 33.51 13.81 15.58
CA ASN A 113 33.70 13.25 16.90
C ASN A 113 32.44 13.28 17.79
N LEU A 114 31.26 13.21 17.15
CA LEU A 114 29.99 13.20 17.85
C LEU A 114 29.69 11.80 18.37
N THR A 115 29.56 11.65 19.67
CA THR A 115 29.11 10.39 20.29
C THR A 115 27.59 10.29 20.14
N LEU A 116 27.16 9.36 19.31
CA LEU A 116 25.75 9.02 19.16
C LEU A 116 25.33 8.03 20.27
N ASP A 117 24.10 8.15 20.72
CA ASP A 117 23.55 7.24 21.73
C ASP A 117 23.33 5.82 21.17
N SER A 118 23.48 4.81 22.03
CA SER A 118 23.26 3.38 21.67
C SER A 118 21.85 3.13 21.11
N SER A 119 20.85 3.90 21.54
CA SER A 119 19.47 3.81 21.03
C SER A 119 19.36 4.10 19.53
N ILE A 120 20.18 5.02 18.98
CA ILE A 120 20.22 5.37 17.57
C ILE A 120 20.73 4.18 16.77
N TYR A 121 21.83 3.61 17.21
CA TYR A 121 22.44 2.46 16.55
C TYR A 121 21.54 1.23 16.59
N ARG A 122 20.89 0.95 17.72
CA ARG A 122 19.87 -0.11 17.81
C ARG A 122 18.78 0.11 16.77
N PHE A 123 18.19 1.30 16.74
CA PHE A 123 17.13 1.63 15.78
C PHE A 123 17.57 1.46 14.32
N VAL A 124 18.78 1.92 13.98
CA VAL A 124 19.33 1.77 12.62
C VAL A 124 19.55 0.30 12.26
N ILE A 125 20.20 -0.47 13.16
CA ILE A 125 20.47 -1.90 12.94
C ILE A 125 19.16 -2.67 12.78
N ASP A 126 18.19 -2.49 13.68
CA ASP A 126 16.87 -3.14 13.61
C ASP A 126 16.11 -2.78 12.32
N SER A 127 16.20 -1.51 11.90
CA SER A 127 15.60 -1.06 10.65
C SER A 127 16.25 -1.70 9.42
N LEU A 128 17.57 -1.87 9.42
CA LEU A 128 18.33 -2.53 8.35
C LEU A 128 18.01 -4.03 8.30
N ILE A 129 17.98 -4.69 9.46
CA ILE A 129 17.62 -6.11 9.57
C ILE A 129 16.22 -6.38 9.03
N LYS A 130 15.21 -5.61 9.48
CA LYS A 130 13.80 -5.74 9.02
C LYS A 130 13.63 -5.61 7.52
N ARG A 131 14.63 -5.10 6.81
CA ARG A 131 14.64 -4.88 5.35
C ARG A 131 15.63 -5.75 4.59
N GLY A 132 16.23 -6.73 5.25
CA GLY A 132 17.19 -7.66 4.65
C GLY A 132 18.53 -7.02 4.26
N LYS A 133 18.92 -5.87 4.87
CA LYS A 133 20.21 -5.20 4.64
C LYS A 133 21.25 -5.59 5.69
N THR A 134 21.41 -6.88 5.91
CA THR A 134 22.17 -7.47 7.00
C THR A 134 23.65 -7.11 6.97
N GLN A 135 24.26 -7.01 5.78
CA GLN A 135 25.67 -6.61 5.64
C GLN A 135 25.90 -5.17 6.11
N MET A 136 24.96 -4.26 5.78
CA MET A 136 25.04 -2.89 6.26
C MET A 136 24.82 -2.81 7.78
N ALA A 137 23.89 -3.61 8.32
CA ALA A 137 23.68 -3.73 9.76
C ALA A 137 24.96 -4.19 10.47
N PHE A 138 25.66 -5.18 9.90
CA PHE A 138 26.95 -5.64 10.40
C PHE A 138 28.06 -4.59 10.29
N SER A 139 28.10 -3.79 9.23
CA SER A 139 29.06 -2.68 9.13
C SER A 139 28.85 -1.66 10.24
N VAL A 140 27.59 -1.30 10.51
CA VAL A 140 27.23 -0.40 11.63
C VAL A 140 27.63 -1.02 12.98
N PHE A 141 27.40 -2.33 13.17
CA PHE A 141 27.82 -3.06 14.36
C PHE A 141 29.35 -2.98 14.59
N ASN A 142 30.15 -3.14 13.54
CA ASN A 142 31.62 -3.06 13.66
C ASN A 142 32.10 -1.65 14.02
N GLU A 143 31.40 -0.60 13.59
CA GLU A 143 31.70 0.79 13.99
C GLU A 143 31.47 1.00 15.49
N ILE A 144 30.41 0.42 16.04
CA ILE A 144 30.07 0.52 17.45
C ILE A 144 31.04 -0.28 18.34
N LYS A 145 31.53 -1.41 17.85
CA LYS A 145 32.48 -2.25 18.57
C LYS A 145 33.69 -1.46 19.08
N SER A 146 34.13 -0.48 18.30
CA SER A 146 35.24 0.41 18.69
C SER A 146 34.88 1.43 19.77
N GLN A 147 33.59 1.65 20.07
CA GLN A 147 33.08 2.71 20.97
C GLN A 147 32.56 2.19 22.32
N ILE A 148 32.68 0.89 22.61
CA ILE A 148 32.23 0.24 23.88
C ILE A 148 30.73 0.47 24.18
N LEU A 149 29.91 0.74 23.17
CA LEU A 149 28.48 0.94 23.33
C LEU A 149 27.73 -0.40 23.40
N ASP A 150 26.72 -0.47 24.28
CA ASP A 150 25.86 -1.66 24.41
C ASP A 150 24.67 -1.59 23.45
N LEU A 151 24.55 -2.56 22.55
CA LEU A 151 23.42 -2.71 21.65
C LEU A 151 22.20 -3.38 22.28
N GLY A 152 22.34 -3.94 23.46
CA GLY A 152 21.30 -4.71 24.11
C GLY A 152 21.11 -6.12 23.52
N THR A 153 20.40 -6.93 24.29
CA THR A 153 20.21 -8.37 23.99
C THR A 153 19.38 -8.60 22.73
N GLU A 154 18.30 -7.83 22.53
CA GLU A 154 17.36 -8.03 21.44
C GLU A 154 18.00 -7.76 20.06
N THR A 155 18.60 -6.59 19.88
CA THR A 155 19.25 -6.20 18.61
C THR A 155 20.43 -7.12 18.26
N SER A 156 21.23 -7.52 19.27
CA SER A 156 22.37 -8.44 19.07
C SER A 156 21.90 -9.83 18.61
N ASN A 157 20.88 -10.38 19.23
CA ASN A 157 20.28 -11.65 18.83
C ASN A 157 19.62 -11.59 17.44
N SER A 158 18.93 -10.49 17.13
CA SER A 158 18.31 -10.28 15.82
C SER A 158 19.37 -10.18 14.71
N LEU A 159 20.51 -9.53 14.98
CA LEU A 159 21.64 -9.44 14.05
C LEU A 159 22.30 -10.82 13.85
N LEU A 160 22.53 -11.57 14.94
CA LEU A 160 23.09 -12.92 14.89
C LEU A 160 22.23 -13.85 14.02
N ALA A 161 20.92 -13.85 14.26
CA ALA A 161 19.97 -14.65 13.48
C ALA A 161 19.96 -14.25 12.01
N SER A 162 20.00 -12.94 11.70
CA SER A 162 19.97 -12.45 10.32
C SER A 162 21.22 -12.82 9.55
N LEU A 163 22.38 -12.68 10.15
CA LEU A 163 23.65 -13.11 9.56
C LEU A 163 23.70 -14.63 9.33
N GLY A 164 23.10 -15.40 10.25
CA GLY A 164 22.93 -16.85 10.09
C GLY A 164 22.04 -17.19 8.90
N SER A 165 20.86 -16.55 8.78
CA SER A 165 19.93 -16.76 7.67
C SER A 165 20.57 -16.45 6.31
N ASP A 166 21.37 -15.38 6.22
CA ASP A 166 22.07 -14.97 5.00
C ASP A 166 23.34 -15.82 4.69
N GLY A 167 23.66 -16.80 5.53
CA GLY A 167 24.85 -17.64 5.35
C GLY A 167 26.18 -16.94 5.63
N CYS A 168 26.14 -15.77 6.27
CA CYS A 168 27.32 -14.96 6.57
C CYS A 168 28.01 -15.40 7.87
N PHE A 169 28.34 -16.70 7.99
CA PHE A 169 28.78 -17.31 9.22
C PHE A 169 30.02 -16.67 9.84
N LYS A 170 30.99 -16.23 9.04
CA LYS A 170 32.18 -15.51 9.56
C LYS A 170 31.82 -14.25 10.34
N ASN A 171 30.82 -13.51 9.85
CA ASN A 171 30.35 -12.29 10.50
C ASN A 171 29.46 -12.62 11.70
N ALA A 172 28.62 -13.65 11.58
CA ALA A 172 27.81 -14.17 12.68
C ALA A 172 28.68 -14.61 13.87
N MET A 173 29.79 -15.31 13.60
CA MET A 173 30.76 -15.71 14.65
C MET A 173 31.35 -14.48 15.36
N LYS A 174 31.69 -13.41 14.64
CA LYS A 174 32.18 -12.17 15.27
C LYS A 174 31.16 -11.55 16.21
N VAL A 175 29.86 -11.57 15.83
CA VAL A 175 28.76 -11.09 16.69
C VAL A 175 28.62 -12.02 17.90
N PHE A 176 28.65 -13.35 17.69
CA PHE A 176 28.58 -14.35 18.75
C PHE A 176 29.70 -14.16 19.76
N ASP A 177 30.96 -14.06 19.31
CA ASP A 177 32.10 -13.83 20.17
C ASP A 177 32.00 -12.53 20.97
N GLU A 178 31.52 -11.45 20.33
CA GLU A 178 31.32 -10.18 21.01
C GLU A 178 30.22 -10.26 22.08
N MET A 179 29.11 -10.95 21.78
CA MET A 179 28.05 -11.20 22.78
C MET A 179 28.60 -11.99 23.94
N ASN A 180 29.36 -13.07 23.67
CA ASN A 180 29.99 -13.87 24.69
C ASN A 180 30.97 -13.06 25.55
N ASN A 181 31.82 -12.22 24.94
CA ASN A 181 32.82 -11.41 25.64
C ASN A 181 32.20 -10.33 26.52
N ARG A 182 31.05 -9.77 26.10
CA ARG A 182 30.32 -8.71 26.84
C ARG A 182 29.27 -9.25 27.81
N GLY A 183 29.08 -10.56 27.90
CA GLY A 183 28.04 -11.15 28.75
C GLY A 183 26.61 -10.89 28.27
N ILE A 184 26.41 -10.67 26.97
CA ILE A 184 25.07 -10.47 26.38
C ILE A 184 24.39 -11.82 26.22
N GLY A 185 23.22 -12.00 26.83
CA GLY A 185 22.45 -13.23 26.79
C GLY A 185 21.99 -13.64 25.40
N PHE A 186 21.93 -14.94 25.12
CA PHE A 186 21.43 -15.51 23.87
C PHE A 186 19.92 -15.80 23.99
N SER A 187 19.16 -15.53 22.92
CA SER A 187 17.74 -15.93 22.80
C SER A 187 17.59 -17.21 22.00
N THR A 188 16.48 -17.93 22.22
CA THR A 188 16.17 -19.14 21.43
C THR A 188 16.09 -18.84 19.94
N ILE A 189 15.56 -17.67 19.54
CA ILE A 189 15.46 -17.26 18.12
C ILE A 189 16.85 -16.91 17.59
N GLY A 190 17.58 -16.02 18.29
CA GLY A 190 18.89 -15.53 17.85
C GLY A 190 19.88 -16.66 17.62
N PHE A 191 20.11 -17.43 18.66
CA PHE A 191 21.01 -18.57 18.61
C PHE A 191 20.46 -19.71 17.76
N GLY A 192 19.17 -20.01 17.86
CA GLY A 192 18.53 -21.11 17.16
C GLY A 192 18.61 -20.99 15.64
N VAL A 193 18.28 -19.84 15.09
CA VAL A 193 18.37 -19.61 13.63
C VAL A 193 19.82 -19.66 13.17
N PHE A 194 20.75 -19.05 13.91
CA PHE A 194 22.16 -19.07 13.57
C PHE A 194 22.71 -20.53 13.56
N ILE A 195 22.50 -21.32 14.63
CA ILE A 195 23.00 -22.67 14.73
C ILE A 195 22.34 -23.61 13.70
N TRP A 196 21.05 -23.43 13.42
CA TRP A 196 20.34 -24.20 12.41
C TRP A 196 20.98 -24.07 11.03
N ARG A 197 21.24 -22.83 10.61
CA ARG A 197 21.85 -22.57 9.29
C ARG A 197 23.33 -23.01 9.27
N LEU A 198 24.05 -22.85 10.37
CA LEU A 198 25.44 -23.31 10.50
C LEU A 198 25.53 -24.83 10.34
N CYS A 199 24.59 -25.59 10.89
CA CYS A 199 24.58 -27.06 10.84
C CYS A 199 24.48 -27.64 9.42
N ARG A 200 23.98 -26.87 8.43
CA ARG A 200 23.95 -27.36 7.05
C ARG A 200 25.32 -27.65 6.48
N ASN A 201 26.33 -26.83 6.79
CA ASN A 201 27.65 -26.87 6.18
C ASN A 201 28.81 -26.86 7.21
N GLY A 202 28.54 -26.50 8.46
CA GLY A 202 29.55 -26.36 9.53
C GLY A 202 29.91 -27.68 10.19
N ASP A 203 31.09 -27.76 10.81
CA ASP A 203 31.53 -28.93 11.54
C ASP A 203 30.70 -29.17 12.82
N LEU A 204 30.33 -30.42 13.09
CA LEU A 204 29.58 -30.79 14.29
C LEU A 204 30.36 -30.46 15.57
N GLY A 205 31.70 -30.60 15.58
CA GLY A 205 32.53 -30.26 16.73
C GLY A 205 32.49 -28.77 17.05
N GLU A 206 32.41 -27.88 16.03
CA GLU A 206 32.23 -26.45 16.20
C GLU A 206 30.84 -26.13 16.78
N VAL A 207 29.80 -26.76 16.24
CA VAL A 207 28.42 -26.65 16.74
C VAL A 207 28.34 -27.00 18.23
N LEU A 208 28.93 -28.13 18.63
CA LEU A 208 28.92 -28.56 20.03
C LEU A 208 29.70 -27.60 20.95
N ARG A 209 30.82 -27.03 20.48
CA ARG A 209 31.55 -26.00 21.24
C ARG A 209 30.70 -24.74 21.47
N LEU A 210 29.95 -24.29 20.46
CA LEU A 210 29.05 -23.14 20.59
C LEU A 210 27.95 -23.42 21.62
N ILE A 211 27.42 -24.64 21.64
CA ILE A 211 26.45 -25.09 22.64
C ILE A 211 27.04 -25.01 24.04
N ASP A 212 28.27 -25.55 24.25
CA ASP A 212 28.94 -25.53 25.55
C ASP A 212 29.22 -24.08 26.05
N VAL A 213 29.45 -23.13 25.13
CA VAL A 213 29.57 -21.70 25.47
C VAL A 213 28.26 -21.12 25.94
N VAL A 214 27.18 -21.37 25.21
CA VAL A 214 25.84 -20.80 25.49
C VAL A 214 25.27 -21.37 26.80
N GLU A 215 25.52 -22.64 27.11
CA GLU A 215 25.09 -23.28 28.36
C GLU A 215 25.67 -22.58 29.62
N ARG A 216 26.90 -22.09 29.55
CA ARG A 216 27.55 -21.38 30.68
C ARG A 216 26.85 -20.10 31.09
N TRP A 217 26.11 -19.45 30.15
CA TRP A 217 25.43 -18.20 30.40
C TRP A 217 24.07 -18.37 31.07
N ASN A 218 23.65 -19.58 31.43
CA ASN A 218 22.35 -19.89 32.04
C ASN A 218 21.17 -19.18 31.31
N SER A 219 21.29 -19.12 29.99
CA SER A 219 20.35 -18.40 29.13
C SER A 219 19.00 -19.12 29.09
N LEU A 220 17.91 -18.38 29.00
CA LEU A 220 16.55 -18.88 28.83
C LEU A 220 16.31 -19.48 27.43
N ILE A 221 17.26 -20.37 27.00
CA ILE A 221 17.17 -21.02 25.69
C ILE A 221 16.40 -22.32 25.81
N ASN A 222 15.47 -22.51 24.89
CA ASN A 222 14.71 -23.75 24.82
C ASN A 222 15.55 -24.86 24.16
N GLY A 223 16.09 -25.74 24.97
CA GLY A 223 16.99 -26.82 24.53
C GLY A 223 16.33 -27.82 23.57
N SER A 224 15.01 -28.09 23.71
CA SER A 224 14.29 -29.00 22.80
C SER A 224 14.18 -28.41 21.39
N VAL A 225 13.87 -27.11 21.29
CA VAL A 225 13.79 -26.39 20.00
C VAL A 225 15.16 -26.36 19.33
N ILE A 226 16.24 -26.01 20.09
CA ILE A 226 17.60 -25.96 19.55
C ILE A 226 18.03 -27.35 19.05
N ALA A 227 17.72 -28.42 19.80
CA ALA A 227 18.04 -29.78 19.38
C ALA A 227 17.38 -30.16 18.05
N VAL A 228 16.12 -29.80 17.85
CA VAL A 228 15.43 -30.02 16.56
C VAL A 228 16.10 -29.22 15.44
N LEU A 229 16.43 -27.95 15.67
CA LEU A 229 17.03 -27.08 14.67
C LEU A 229 18.43 -27.60 14.23
N ILE A 230 19.25 -28.07 15.17
CA ILE A 230 20.55 -28.68 14.88
C ILE A 230 20.39 -29.94 14.02
N VAL A 231 19.54 -30.84 14.47
CA VAL A 231 19.29 -32.10 13.77
C VAL A 231 18.68 -31.87 12.39
N HIS A 232 17.74 -30.95 12.28
CA HIS A 232 17.13 -30.58 11.00
C HIS A 232 18.17 -29.99 10.05
N GLY A 233 19.02 -29.06 10.52
CA GLY A 233 20.09 -28.48 9.70
C GLY A 233 21.10 -29.50 9.19
N LEU A 234 21.48 -30.46 10.03
CA LEU A 234 22.38 -31.56 9.63
C LEU A 234 21.71 -32.47 8.58
N CYS A 235 20.42 -32.80 8.75
CA CYS A 235 19.67 -33.61 7.79
C CYS A 235 19.52 -32.90 6.44
N GLU A 236 19.25 -31.60 6.45
CA GLU A 236 19.20 -30.78 5.22
C GLU A 236 20.56 -30.73 4.50
N GLY A 237 21.66 -30.73 5.25
CA GLY A 237 23.03 -30.88 4.72
C GLY A 237 23.38 -32.29 4.29
N SER A 238 22.43 -33.23 4.23
CA SER A 238 22.66 -34.66 3.92
C SER A 238 23.64 -35.37 4.89
N ARG A 239 23.75 -34.87 6.13
CA ARG A 239 24.68 -35.37 7.16
C ARG A 239 23.96 -36.20 8.23
N THR A 240 23.16 -37.15 7.78
CA THR A 240 22.22 -37.92 8.61
C THR A 240 22.95 -38.73 9.73
N SER A 241 24.12 -39.28 9.44
CA SER A 241 24.92 -40.00 10.45
C SER A 241 25.40 -39.06 11.57
N GLU A 242 25.76 -37.85 11.23
CA GLU A 242 26.13 -36.83 12.21
C GLU A 242 24.90 -36.31 13.00
N ALA A 243 23.73 -36.24 12.36
CA ALA A 243 22.49 -35.93 13.05
C ALA A 243 22.16 -36.97 14.14
N LEU A 244 22.39 -38.25 13.86
CA LEU A 244 22.22 -39.31 14.85
C LEU A 244 23.23 -39.16 16.01
N ARG A 245 24.50 -38.87 15.70
CA ARG A 245 25.53 -38.58 16.73
C ARG A 245 25.13 -37.36 17.56
N ALA A 246 24.67 -36.30 16.91
CA ALA A 246 24.21 -35.06 17.57
C ALA A 246 23.07 -35.31 18.57
N LEU A 247 22.12 -36.20 18.26
CA LEU A 247 21.06 -36.58 19.22
C LEU A 247 21.64 -37.11 20.53
N ASN A 248 22.67 -37.99 20.47
CA ASN A 248 23.28 -38.54 21.65
C ASN A 248 24.11 -37.50 22.42
N GLU A 249 24.92 -36.71 21.71
CA GLU A 249 25.73 -35.64 22.29
C GLU A 249 24.89 -34.56 23.00
N LEU A 250 23.80 -34.12 22.36
CA LEU A 250 22.86 -33.17 22.94
C LEU A 250 22.19 -33.71 24.20
N ARG A 251 21.86 -35.01 24.21
CA ARG A 251 21.28 -35.66 25.37
C ARG A 251 22.24 -35.74 26.54
N ILE A 252 23.52 -36.07 26.28
CA ILE A 252 24.58 -36.12 27.31
C ILE A 252 24.75 -34.73 27.96
N ARG A 253 24.66 -33.66 27.15
CA ARG A 253 24.74 -32.26 27.60
C ARG A 253 23.46 -31.71 28.21
N GLY A 254 22.40 -32.50 28.38
CA GLY A 254 21.17 -32.08 29.03
C GLY A 254 20.19 -31.28 28.14
N TRP A 255 20.45 -31.12 26.84
CA TRP A 255 19.62 -30.39 25.90
C TRP A 255 18.33 -31.10 25.45
N LYS A 256 18.03 -32.24 25.98
CA LYS A 256 16.77 -33.02 25.91
C LYS A 256 16.07 -32.96 24.53
N PRO A 257 16.68 -33.57 23.49
CA PRO A 257 16.00 -33.73 22.20
C PRO A 257 14.64 -34.39 22.41
N ASP A 258 13.58 -33.82 21.80
CA ASP A 258 12.24 -34.31 21.92
C ASP A 258 11.85 -35.27 20.77
N PHE A 259 10.60 -35.67 20.76
CA PHE A 259 10.06 -36.61 19.79
C PHE A 259 10.19 -36.13 18.33
N ILE A 260 10.14 -34.82 18.08
CA ILE A 260 10.29 -34.24 16.74
C ILE A 260 11.70 -34.42 16.22
N ALA A 261 12.72 -34.18 17.05
CA ALA A 261 14.13 -34.38 16.69
C ALA A 261 14.40 -35.82 16.21
N TYR A 262 13.93 -36.82 16.97
CA TYR A 262 14.11 -38.24 16.58
C TYR A 262 13.36 -38.57 15.29
N ARG A 263 12.20 -37.97 15.07
CA ARG A 263 11.47 -38.19 13.85
C ARG A 263 12.17 -37.61 12.62
N VAL A 264 12.69 -36.40 12.71
CA VAL A 264 13.43 -35.76 11.62
C VAL A 264 14.60 -36.66 11.16
N VAL A 265 15.37 -37.23 12.11
CA VAL A 265 16.45 -38.15 11.77
C VAL A 265 15.93 -39.46 11.17
N ALA A 266 14.85 -40.04 11.72
CA ALA A 266 14.26 -41.25 11.16
C ALA A 266 13.73 -41.04 9.73
N GLU A 267 13.17 -39.89 9.44
CA GLU A 267 12.67 -39.52 8.11
C GLU A 267 13.81 -39.32 7.11
N ALA A 268 14.90 -38.67 7.54
CA ALA A 268 16.10 -38.50 6.74
C ALA A 268 16.76 -39.86 6.40
N PHE A 269 16.85 -40.81 7.36
CA PHE A 269 17.32 -42.16 7.05
C PHE A 269 16.38 -42.95 6.16
N ARG A 270 15.04 -42.72 6.29
CA ARG A 270 14.07 -43.36 5.41
C ARG A 270 14.25 -42.88 3.96
N SER A 271 14.47 -41.60 3.74
CA SER A 271 14.75 -41.06 2.41
C SER A 271 16.04 -41.61 1.77
N LEU A 272 17.01 -42.03 2.59
CA LEU A 272 18.22 -42.70 2.16
C LEU A 272 18.07 -44.22 1.99
N GLY A 273 16.90 -44.78 2.30
CA GLY A 273 16.62 -46.21 2.18
C GLY A 273 17.26 -47.09 3.31
N SER A 274 17.81 -46.47 4.36
CA SER A 274 18.46 -47.21 5.47
C SER A 274 17.45 -47.69 6.52
N VAL A 275 16.87 -48.87 6.32
CA VAL A 275 15.92 -49.48 7.24
C VAL A 275 16.52 -49.78 8.61
N PHE A 276 17.80 -50.16 8.66
CA PHE A 276 18.50 -50.45 9.92
C PHE A 276 18.55 -49.20 10.81
N ASP A 277 19.03 -48.08 10.30
CA ASP A 277 19.18 -46.84 11.05
C ASP A 277 17.84 -46.27 11.48
N VAL A 278 16.80 -46.35 10.61
CA VAL A 278 15.44 -46.00 10.99
C VAL A 278 14.98 -46.76 12.22
N ASN A 279 15.20 -48.10 12.26
CA ASN A 279 14.78 -48.92 13.38
C ASN A 279 15.57 -48.57 14.67
N GLU A 280 16.85 -48.26 14.57
CA GLU A 280 17.66 -47.82 15.73
C GLU A 280 17.10 -46.48 16.30
N VAL A 281 16.86 -45.49 15.45
CA VAL A 281 16.29 -44.20 15.87
C VAL A 281 14.91 -44.39 16.51
N LEU A 282 14.06 -45.25 15.95
CA LEU A 282 12.73 -45.54 16.49
C LEU A 282 12.81 -46.32 17.83
N LYS A 283 13.79 -47.21 18.03
CA LYS A 283 14.04 -47.84 19.32
C LYS A 283 14.44 -46.81 20.38
N MET A 284 15.36 -45.88 20.04
CA MET A 284 15.75 -44.80 20.95
C MET A 284 14.57 -43.94 21.34
N LYS A 285 13.74 -43.54 20.36
CA LYS A 285 12.54 -42.78 20.57
C LYS A 285 11.53 -43.44 21.51
N ARG A 286 11.29 -44.77 21.34
CA ARG A 286 10.37 -45.52 22.20
C ARG A 286 10.82 -45.55 23.66
N LYS A 287 12.13 -45.57 23.92
CA LYS A 287 12.69 -45.55 25.28
C LYS A 287 12.48 -44.21 26.00
N LEU A 288 12.24 -43.13 25.29
CA LEU A 288 12.16 -41.77 25.85
C LEU A 288 10.79 -41.40 26.39
N GLY A 289 9.70 -41.95 25.83
CA GLY A 289 8.34 -41.74 26.32
C GLY A 289 7.85 -40.26 26.34
N VAL A 290 8.57 -39.35 25.69
CA VAL A 290 8.34 -37.91 25.81
C VAL A 290 7.43 -37.42 24.67
N ALA A 291 6.30 -36.80 25.03
CA ALA A 291 5.43 -36.12 24.07
C ALA A 291 6.07 -34.83 23.56
N PRO A 292 5.73 -34.36 22.34
CA PRO A 292 6.16 -33.05 21.85
C PRO A 292 5.71 -31.94 22.80
N ARG A 293 6.58 -30.97 23.05
CA ARG A 293 6.24 -29.78 23.83
C ARG A 293 5.64 -28.71 22.93
N SER A 294 4.34 -28.77 22.66
CA SER A 294 3.66 -27.88 21.74
C SER A 294 3.87 -26.40 22.05
N ASN A 295 3.86 -26.02 23.32
CA ASN A 295 4.08 -24.64 23.76
C ASN A 295 5.46 -24.08 23.36
N ASP A 296 6.52 -24.90 23.43
CA ASP A 296 7.87 -24.46 23.10
C ASP A 296 7.97 -24.08 21.61
N TYR A 297 7.35 -24.88 20.74
CA TYR A 297 7.28 -24.61 19.30
C TYR A 297 6.34 -23.46 18.96
N ARG A 298 5.24 -23.33 19.70
CA ARG A 298 4.31 -22.21 19.57
C ARG A 298 5.04 -20.89 19.76
N GLU A 299 5.72 -20.71 20.90
CA GLU A 299 6.46 -19.48 21.19
C GLU A 299 7.55 -19.22 20.15
N PHE A 300 8.25 -20.25 19.71
CA PHE A 300 9.32 -20.09 18.73
C PHE A 300 8.79 -19.70 17.35
N ILE A 301 7.76 -20.37 16.83
CA ILE A 301 7.17 -20.08 15.51
C ILE A 301 6.54 -18.68 15.51
N LEU A 302 5.76 -18.33 16.53
CA LEU A 302 5.16 -17.00 16.63
C LEU A 302 6.24 -15.91 16.75
N GLY A 303 7.33 -16.18 17.47
CA GLY A 303 8.48 -15.30 17.55
C GLY A 303 9.18 -15.11 16.19
N LEU A 304 9.38 -16.18 15.41
CA LEU A 304 9.92 -16.07 14.05
C LEU A 304 9.03 -15.22 13.15
N ILE A 305 7.72 -15.40 13.23
CA ILE A 305 6.75 -14.59 12.46
C ILE A 305 6.80 -13.12 12.87
N THR A 306 6.89 -12.84 14.17
CA THR A 306 7.00 -11.48 14.72
C THR A 306 8.27 -10.78 14.26
N GLU A 307 9.39 -11.50 14.21
CA GLU A 307 10.68 -11.04 13.67
C GLU A 307 10.73 -11.00 12.13
N ARG A 308 9.62 -11.32 11.45
CA ARG A 308 9.49 -11.41 9.97
C ARG A 308 10.38 -12.48 9.32
N ARG A 309 10.73 -13.50 10.05
CA ARG A 309 11.50 -14.67 9.59
C ARG A 309 10.55 -15.74 9.04
N ILE A 310 9.80 -15.37 8.00
CA ILE A 310 8.69 -16.19 7.50
C ILE A 310 9.20 -17.50 6.85
N TYR A 311 10.38 -17.49 6.24
CA TYR A 311 10.98 -18.69 5.63
C TYR A 311 11.32 -19.74 6.68
N GLU A 312 11.94 -19.34 7.79
CA GLU A 312 12.27 -20.23 8.89
C GLU A 312 11.00 -20.74 9.60
N ALA A 313 10.00 -19.88 9.79
CA ALA A 313 8.71 -20.29 10.33
C ALA A 313 8.00 -21.32 9.43
N LYS A 314 8.05 -21.11 8.10
CA LYS A 314 7.53 -22.04 7.10
C LYS A 314 8.23 -23.39 7.18
N GLU A 315 9.57 -23.42 7.12
CA GLU A 315 10.36 -24.67 7.13
C GLU A 315 10.09 -25.50 8.38
N LEU A 316 10.12 -24.86 9.57
CA LEU A 316 9.83 -25.55 10.82
C LEU A 316 8.36 -25.99 10.91
N GLY A 317 7.44 -25.14 10.48
CA GLY A 317 6.01 -25.45 10.42
C GLY A 317 5.72 -26.67 9.53
N GLU A 318 6.36 -26.78 8.37
CA GLU A 318 6.25 -27.95 7.48
C GLU A 318 6.79 -29.23 8.13
N VAL A 319 7.92 -29.14 8.84
CA VAL A 319 8.47 -30.29 9.58
C VAL A 319 7.49 -30.79 10.64
N ILE A 320 6.85 -29.88 11.38
CA ILE A 320 5.89 -30.22 12.41
C ILE A 320 4.60 -30.78 11.79
N ALA A 321 4.07 -30.13 10.75
CA ALA A 321 2.84 -30.55 10.07
C ALA A 321 2.98 -31.92 9.40
N SER A 322 4.10 -32.19 8.71
CA SER A 322 4.38 -33.48 8.09
C SER A 322 4.39 -34.61 9.12
N GLY A 323 4.72 -34.27 10.37
CA GLY A 323 4.67 -35.12 11.53
C GLY A 323 3.30 -35.42 12.09
N ASN A 324 2.30 -34.72 11.62
CA ASN A 324 0.96 -34.76 12.20
C ASN A 324 0.94 -34.43 13.70
N PHE A 325 1.93 -33.64 14.18
CA PHE A 325 2.01 -33.20 15.57
C PHE A 325 0.92 -32.16 15.87
N PRO A 326 0.45 -32.09 17.11
CA PRO A 326 -0.51 -31.07 17.48
C PRO A 326 0.13 -29.69 17.38
N MET A 327 -0.49 -28.81 16.63
CA MET A 327 -0.23 -27.37 16.62
C MET A 327 -1.47 -26.62 17.10
N GLU A 328 -1.26 -25.55 17.83
CA GLU A 328 -2.34 -24.70 18.32
C GLU A 328 -2.93 -23.84 17.20
N ASP A 329 -4.18 -23.41 17.35
CA ASP A 329 -4.93 -22.73 16.32
C ASP A 329 -4.33 -21.37 15.95
N ASP A 330 -3.77 -20.66 16.93
CA ASP A 330 -3.09 -19.39 16.73
C ASP A 330 -1.83 -19.54 15.88
N VAL A 331 -1.03 -20.60 16.10
CA VAL A 331 0.16 -20.91 15.29
C VAL A 331 -0.24 -21.24 13.86
N LEU A 332 -1.25 -22.10 13.69
CA LEU A 332 -1.73 -22.49 12.37
C LEU A 332 -2.27 -21.28 11.59
N ASN A 333 -3.08 -20.45 12.24
CA ASN A 333 -3.58 -19.21 11.64
C ASN A 333 -2.46 -18.23 11.28
N ALA A 334 -1.47 -18.08 12.16
CA ALA A 334 -0.31 -17.24 11.92
C ALA A 334 0.55 -17.76 10.76
N LEU A 335 0.76 -19.08 10.66
CA LEU A 335 1.49 -19.70 9.55
C LEU A 335 0.73 -19.51 8.22
N ILE A 336 -0.56 -19.83 8.16
CA ILE A 336 -1.36 -19.64 6.93
C ILE A 336 -1.30 -18.17 6.48
N GLY A 337 -1.58 -17.24 7.39
CA GLY A 337 -1.63 -15.81 7.07
C GLY A 337 -0.27 -15.25 6.63
N SER A 338 0.81 -15.62 7.32
CA SER A 338 2.14 -15.08 7.05
C SER A 338 2.82 -15.77 5.85
N VAL A 339 2.77 -17.11 5.79
CA VAL A 339 3.41 -17.90 4.72
C VAL A 339 2.74 -17.62 3.37
N SER A 340 1.42 -17.38 3.34
CA SER A 340 0.72 -17.02 2.09
C SER A 340 1.30 -15.78 1.39
N THR A 341 2.01 -14.91 2.12
CA THR A 341 2.65 -13.72 1.53
C THR A 341 3.87 -14.04 0.67
N ILE A 342 4.55 -15.16 0.93
CA ILE A 342 5.80 -15.56 0.26
C ILE A 342 5.64 -16.84 -0.56
N ASP A 343 4.84 -17.78 -0.08
CA ASP A 343 4.64 -19.09 -0.70
C ASP A 343 3.18 -19.57 -0.51
N PRO A 344 2.30 -19.24 -1.46
CA PRO A 344 0.92 -19.69 -1.42
C PRO A 344 0.74 -21.21 -1.38
N TYR A 345 1.62 -21.97 -2.03
CA TYR A 345 1.54 -23.43 -2.04
C TYR A 345 1.74 -24.04 -0.65
N SER A 346 2.74 -23.58 0.08
CA SER A 346 2.94 -24.03 1.46
C SER A 346 1.83 -23.56 2.41
N ALA A 347 1.28 -22.36 2.18
CA ALA A 347 0.12 -21.90 2.93
C ALA A 347 -1.11 -22.81 2.71
N MET A 348 -1.33 -23.31 1.49
CA MET A 348 -2.38 -24.29 1.20
C MET A 348 -2.13 -25.62 1.91
N LYS A 349 -0.90 -26.08 2.05
CA LYS A 349 -0.60 -27.28 2.89
C LYS A 349 -1.03 -27.08 4.33
N PHE A 350 -0.72 -25.92 4.93
CA PHE A 350 -1.16 -25.61 6.29
C PHE A 350 -2.69 -25.49 6.37
N PHE A 351 -3.32 -24.91 5.38
CA PHE A 351 -4.79 -24.85 5.29
C PHE A 351 -5.40 -26.26 5.29
N HIS A 352 -4.94 -27.16 4.43
CA HIS A 352 -5.41 -28.54 4.41
C HIS A 352 -5.13 -29.30 5.71
N PHE A 353 -4.01 -29.01 6.34
CA PHE A 353 -3.69 -29.59 7.63
C PHE A 353 -4.71 -29.16 8.72
N VAL A 354 -5.09 -27.88 8.74
CA VAL A 354 -6.12 -27.36 9.67
C VAL A 354 -7.46 -28.05 9.42
N ILE A 355 -7.91 -28.09 8.17
CA ILE A 355 -9.18 -28.74 7.80
C ILE A 355 -9.17 -30.24 8.14
N GLY A 356 -8.06 -30.93 7.87
CA GLY A 356 -7.90 -32.34 8.20
C GLY A 356 -7.94 -32.64 9.70
N LYS A 357 -7.77 -31.62 10.55
CA LYS A 357 -7.95 -31.70 12.02
C LYS A 357 -9.39 -31.35 12.46
N GLY A 358 -10.31 -31.11 11.55
CA GLY A 358 -11.65 -30.65 11.86
C GLY A 358 -11.72 -29.23 12.42
N LYS A 359 -10.72 -28.40 12.13
CA LYS A 359 -10.63 -27.00 12.55
C LYS A 359 -10.76 -26.07 11.36
N PHE A 360 -11.04 -24.79 11.62
CA PHE A 360 -11.22 -23.81 10.57
C PHE A 360 -10.29 -22.59 10.78
N PRO A 361 -9.84 -21.94 9.69
CA PRO A 361 -9.12 -20.69 9.80
C PRO A 361 -10.03 -19.59 10.35
N THR A 362 -9.43 -18.62 11.08
CA THR A 362 -10.15 -17.40 11.47
C THR A 362 -10.49 -16.58 10.24
N LEU A 363 -11.49 -15.71 10.36
CA LEU A 363 -11.90 -14.82 9.26
C LEU A 363 -10.75 -13.94 8.75
N LEU A 364 -9.92 -13.44 9.67
CA LEU A 364 -8.73 -12.66 9.33
C LEU A 364 -7.72 -13.50 8.52
N THR A 365 -7.52 -14.75 8.91
CA THR A 365 -6.63 -15.69 8.21
C THR A 365 -7.17 -16.02 6.82
N LEU A 366 -8.48 -16.27 6.70
CA LEU A 366 -9.14 -16.48 5.41
C LEU A 366 -8.98 -15.26 4.50
N SER A 367 -9.21 -14.06 5.02
CA SER A 367 -9.03 -12.81 4.27
C SER A 367 -7.60 -12.62 3.78
N ASN A 368 -6.60 -12.89 4.63
CA ASN A 368 -5.19 -12.78 4.26
C ASN A 368 -4.78 -13.83 3.23
N LEU A 369 -5.17 -15.08 3.42
CA LEU A 369 -4.92 -16.17 2.46
C LEU A 369 -5.53 -15.85 1.10
N SER A 370 -6.82 -15.52 1.05
CA SER A 370 -7.53 -15.19 -0.19
C SER A 370 -6.93 -14.00 -0.92
N ARG A 371 -6.57 -12.92 -0.18
CA ARG A 371 -5.90 -11.76 -0.74
C ARG A 371 -4.55 -12.10 -1.36
N ASN A 372 -3.75 -12.93 -0.70
CA ASN A 372 -2.43 -13.30 -1.19
C ASN A 372 -2.54 -14.28 -2.37
N LEU A 373 -3.50 -15.22 -2.36
CA LEU A 373 -3.79 -16.06 -3.51
C LEU A 373 -4.16 -15.22 -4.75
N CYS A 374 -5.02 -14.21 -4.60
CA CYS A 374 -5.35 -13.29 -5.67
C CYS A 374 -4.12 -12.52 -6.17
N LYS A 375 -3.28 -11.98 -5.26
CA LYS A 375 -2.07 -11.24 -5.63
C LYS A 375 -1.06 -12.09 -6.41
N HIS A 376 -0.97 -13.37 -6.10
CA HIS A 376 -0.07 -14.32 -6.78
C HIS A 376 -0.72 -14.97 -8.02
N GLY A 377 -1.95 -14.59 -8.38
CA GLY A 377 -2.67 -15.15 -9.52
C GLY A 377 -3.10 -16.61 -9.32
N LYS A 378 -3.13 -17.10 -8.07
CA LYS A 378 -3.48 -18.47 -7.69
C LYS A 378 -4.99 -18.62 -7.51
N ILE A 379 -5.72 -18.48 -8.62
CA ILE A 379 -7.18 -18.43 -8.59
C ILE A 379 -7.79 -19.83 -8.38
N ASP A 380 -7.15 -20.88 -8.86
CA ASP A 380 -7.65 -22.25 -8.71
C ASP A 380 -7.55 -22.69 -7.23
N GLU A 381 -6.49 -22.29 -6.53
CA GLU A 381 -6.33 -22.49 -5.09
C GLU A 381 -7.36 -21.68 -4.29
N LEU A 382 -7.71 -20.47 -4.72
CA LEU A 382 -8.80 -19.69 -4.10
C LEU A 382 -10.14 -20.41 -4.23
N LEU A 383 -10.43 -20.98 -5.40
CA LEU A 383 -11.64 -21.77 -5.62
C LEU A 383 -11.65 -23.06 -4.79
N GLU A 384 -10.49 -23.68 -4.62
CA GLU A 384 -10.34 -24.84 -3.74
C GLU A 384 -10.66 -24.47 -2.28
N VAL A 385 -10.12 -23.34 -1.78
CA VAL A 385 -10.46 -22.82 -0.43
C VAL A 385 -11.96 -22.63 -0.29
N TYR A 386 -12.62 -21.99 -1.26
CA TYR A 386 -14.08 -21.81 -1.22
C TYR A 386 -14.82 -23.14 -1.16
N ARG A 387 -14.51 -24.08 -2.07
CA ARG A 387 -15.19 -25.39 -2.12
C ARG A 387 -15.00 -26.20 -0.86
N VAL A 388 -13.78 -26.24 -0.32
CA VAL A 388 -13.48 -26.97 0.92
C VAL A 388 -14.21 -26.37 2.10
N LEU A 389 -14.25 -25.04 2.23
CA LEU A 389 -14.94 -24.36 3.32
C LEU A 389 -16.47 -24.47 3.19
N SER A 390 -17.02 -24.36 1.98
CA SER A 390 -18.46 -24.52 1.73
C SER A 390 -18.92 -25.96 2.02
N SER A 391 -18.16 -26.98 1.60
CA SER A 391 -18.48 -28.39 1.87
C SER A 391 -18.41 -28.76 3.37
N ASN A 392 -17.70 -28.00 4.19
CA ASN A 392 -17.59 -28.16 5.63
C ASN A 392 -18.47 -27.19 6.43
N GLU A 393 -19.45 -26.54 5.79
CA GLU A 393 -20.41 -25.62 6.42
C GLU A 393 -19.77 -24.46 7.19
N TYR A 394 -18.58 -24.02 6.78
CA TYR A 394 -17.86 -22.92 7.42
C TYR A 394 -18.62 -21.59 7.34
N PHE A 395 -19.26 -21.31 6.19
CA PHE A 395 -19.96 -20.06 5.94
C PHE A 395 -21.33 -20.07 6.63
N SER A 396 -21.42 -19.41 7.79
CA SER A 396 -22.63 -19.33 8.62
C SER A 396 -23.16 -17.91 8.80
N ASP A 397 -22.36 -16.90 8.52
CA ASP A 397 -22.68 -15.49 8.73
C ASP A 397 -22.36 -14.62 7.49
N MET A 398 -22.93 -13.41 7.48
CA MET A 398 -22.71 -12.43 6.40
C MET A 398 -21.25 -12.07 6.20
N GLU A 399 -20.46 -11.99 7.27
CA GLU A 399 -19.09 -11.52 7.22
C GLU A 399 -18.16 -12.51 6.49
N SER A 400 -18.31 -13.80 6.78
CA SER A 400 -17.55 -14.86 6.13
C SER A 400 -17.87 -14.98 4.64
N TYR A 401 -19.16 -14.87 4.27
CA TYR A 401 -19.57 -14.83 2.88
C TYR A 401 -19.04 -13.59 2.14
N ASN A 402 -19.13 -12.40 2.75
CA ASN A 402 -18.65 -11.15 2.16
C ASN A 402 -17.15 -11.20 1.85
N VAL A 403 -16.34 -11.79 2.73
CA VAL A 403 -14.90 -11.95 2.50
C VAL A 403 -14.67 -12.78 1.23
N MET A 404 -15.24 -13.97 1.16
CA MET A 404 -15.04 -14.87 0.01
C MET A 404 -15.64 -14.29 -1.28
N PHE A 405 -16.85 -13.76 -1.23
CA PHE A 405 -17.51 -13.10 -2.35
C PHE A 405 -16.67 -11.96 -2.94
N SER A 406 -16.12 -11.10 -2.08
CA SER A 406 -15.27 -9.98 -2.52
C SER A 406 -14.04 -10.45 -3.30
N PHE A 407 -13.37 -11.50 -2.85
CA PHE A 407 -12.19 -12.04 -3.54
C PHE A 407 -12.57 -12.77 -4.83
N LEU A 408 -13.70 -13.45 -4.90
CA LEU A 408 -14.20 -14.04 -6.14
C LEU A 408 -14.53 -12.97 -7.18
N CYS A 409 -15.18 -11.88 -6.76
CA CYS A 409 -15.42 -10.72 -7.62
C CYS A 409 -14.11 -10.08 -8.10
N MET A 410 -13.15 -9.84 -7.20
CA MET A 410 -11.84 -9.28 -7.55
C MET A 410 -11.07 -10.14 -8.56
N SER A 411 -11.27 -11.46 -8.51
CA SER A 411 -10.61 -12.44 -9.39
C SER A 411 -11.38 -12.70 -10.70
N GLY A 412 -12.49 -11.99 -10.96
CA GLY A 412 -13.32 -12.19 -12.15
C GLY A 412 -14.10 -13.51 -12.16
N ARG A 413 -14.19 -14.22 -11.03
CA ARG A 413 -14.92 -15.50 -10.92
C ARG A 413 -16.41 -15.25 -10.69
N VAL A 414 -17.03 -14.71 -11.73
CA VAL A 414 -18.44 -14.28 -11.72
C VAL A 414 -19.41 -15.39 -11.39
N ARG A 415 -19.19 -16.59 -11.95
CA ARG A 415 -20.07 -17.74 -11.75
C ARG A 415 -20.08 -18.16 -10.29
N GLU A 416 -18.90 -18.32 -9.72
CA GLU A 416 -18.75 -18.75 -8.34
C GLU A 416 -19.22 -17.65 -7.35
N ALA A 417 -18.99 -16.37 -7.67
CA ALA A 417 -19.53 -15.26 -6.89
C ALA A 417 -21.06 -15.27 -6.90
N TYR A 418 -21.70 -15.57 -8.03
CA TYR A 418 -23.15 -15.72 -8.11
C TYR A 418 -23.64 -16.95 -7.32
N GLU A 419 -22.93 -18.08 -7.36
CA GLU A 419 -23.23 -19.26 -6.53
C GLU A 419 -23.21 -18.91 -5.03
N VAL A 420 -22.26 -18.06 -4.57
CA VAL A 420 -22.22 -17.55 -3.20
C VAL A 420 -23.48 -16.77 -2.85
N LEU A 421 -23.94 -15.85 -3.71
CA LEU A 421 -25.20 -15.12 -3.48
C LEU A 421 -26.40 -16.05 -3.35
N GLN A 422 -26.45 -17.06 -4.21
CA GLN A 422 -27.52 -18.07 -4.18
C GLN A 422 -27.50 -18.92 -2.90
N GLU A 423 -26.31 -19.32 -2.45
CA GLU A 423 -26.12 -20.10 -1.23
C GLU A 423 -26.54 -19.30 0.01
N MET A 424 -26.15 -18.02 0.10
CA MET A 424 -26.55 -17.11 1.17
C MET A 424 -28.08 -17.03 1.28
N ARG A 425 -28.75 -16.82 0.16
CA ARG A 425 -30.22 -16.74 0.12
C ARG A 425 -30.90 -18.03 0.54
N LYS A 426 -30.37 -19.19 0.11
CA LYS A 426 -30.89 -20.50 0.55
C LYS A 426 -30.79 -20.68 2.07
N LYS A 427 -29.78 -20.06 2.71
CA LYS A 427 -29.61 -20.07 4.17
C LYS A 427 -30.38 -18.96 4.89
N GLY A 428 -31.19 -18.16 4.17
CA GLY A 428 -31.97 -17.06 4.75
C GLY A 428 -31.14 -15.82 5.08
N LEU A 429 -29.94 -15.67 4.49
CA LEU A 429 -29.10 -14.49 4.58
C LEU A 429 -29.35 -13.62 3.34
N ASP A 430 -29.86 -12.41 3.53
CA ASP A 430 -30.15 -11.50 2.41
C ASP A 430 -28.91 -10.71 1.99
N PRO A 431 -28.40 -10.89 0.74
CA PRO A 431 -27.30 -10.10 0.24
C PRO A 431 -27.63 -8.61 0.20
N ASP A 432 -26.67 -7.78 0.55
CA ASP A 432 -26.84 -6.33 0.54
C ASP A 432 -26.63 -5.69 -0.85
N ILE A 433 -27.01 -4.42 -1.01
CA ILE A 433 -26.83 -3.64 -2.25
C ILE A 433 -25.34 -3.61 -2.68
N SER A 434 -24.41 -3.65 -1.73
CA SER A 434 -22.96 -3.60 -2.02
C SER A 434 -22.51 -4.86 -2.73
N MET A 435 -23.02 -6.02 -2.35
CA MET A 435 -22.73 -7.29 -3.03
C MET A 435 -23.28 -7.30 -4.45
N TYR A 436 -24.54 -6.90 -4.64
CA TYR A 436 -25.11 -6.78 -5.98
C TYR A 436 -24.32 -5.82 -6.85
N ASN A 437 -23.97 -4.64 -6.34
CA ASN A 437 -23.16 -3.66 -7.06
C ASN A 437 -21.79 -4.22 -7.45
N SER A 438 -21.12 -4.92 -6.56
CA SER A 438 -19.82 -5.52 -6.84
C SER A 438 -19.90 -6.56 -7.95
N LEU A 439 -20.92 -7.40 -7.96
CA LEU A 439 -21.09 -8.40 -9.01
C LEU A 439 -21.52 -7.79 -10.34
N ILE A 440 -22.43 -6.79 -10.33
CA ILE A 440 -22.83 -6.05 -11.54
C ILE A 440 -21.60 -5.34 -12.15
N GLU A 441 -20.75 -4.73 -11.31
CA GLU A 441 -19.53 -4.06 -11.74
C GLU A 441 -18.56 -5.03 -12.45
N VAL A 442 -18.37 -6.22 -11.88
CA VAL A 442 -17.53 -7.26 -12.50
C VAL A 442 -18.15 -7.75 -13.81
N LEU A 443 -19.46 -8.03 -13.82
CA LEU A 443 -20.18 -8.45 -15.04
C LEU A 443 -20.05 -7.41 -16.16
N CYS A 444 -20.16 -6.13 -15.82
CA CYS A 444 -19.97 -5.02 -16.75
C CYS A 444 -18.51 -4.94 -17.27
N ARG A 445 -17.54 -5.16 -16.39
CA ARG A 445 -16.11 -5.16 -16.77
C ARG A 445 -15.76 -6.29 -17.72
N GLU A 446 -16.38 -7.47 -17.53
CA GLU A 446 -16.19 -8.66 -18.39
C GLU A 446 -17.12 -8.66 -19.61
N ASP A 447 -17.80 -7.55 -19.93
CA ASP A 447 -18.76 -7.38 -21.03
C ASP A 447 -19.94 -8.38 -21.00
N LEU A 448 -20.25 -8.92 -19.85
CA LEU A 448 -21.37 -9.86 -19.62
C LEU A 448 -22.68 -9.12 -19.34
N LEU A 449 -23.15 -8.33 -20.27
CA LEU A 449 -24.28 -7.40 -20.08
C LEU A 449 -25.62 -8.09 -19.83
N ARG A 450 -25.89 -9.23 -20.50
CA ARG A 450 -27.13 -9.97 -20.27
C ARG A 450 -27.23 -10.52 -18.84
N PRO A 451 -26.19 -11.16 -18.28
CA PRO A 451 -26.14 -11.51 -16.86
C PRO A 451 -26.26 -10.29 -15.93
N ALA A 452 -25.61 -9.17 -16.23
CA ALA A 452 -25.70 -7.97 -15.42
C ALA A 452 -27.15 -7.44 -15.35
N LYS A 453 -27.86 -7.43 -16.47
CA LYS A 453 -29.27 -7.03 -16.52
C LYS A 453 -30.18 -7.98 -15.74
N ARG A 454 -29.98 -9.29 -15.86
CA ARG A 454 -30.70 -10.28 -15.08
C ARG A 454 -30.50 -10.10 -13.57
N LEU A 455 -29.28 -9.85 -13.16
CA LEU A 455 -28.95 -9.61 -11.76
C LEU A 455 -29.57 -8.31 -11.24
N TRP A 456 -29.63 -7.27 -12.09
CA TRP A 456 -30.35 -6.04 -11.82
C TRP A 456 -31.85 -6.30 -11.62
N ASP A 457 -32.51 -7.03 -12.52
CA ASP A 457 -33.93 -7.37 -12.42
C ASP A 457 -34.20 -8.21 -11.16
N GLU A 458 -33.34 -9.19 -10.86
CA GLU A 458 -33.41 -10.02 -9.65
C GLU A 458 -33.36 -9.18 -8.38
N MET A 459 -32.47 -8.21 -8.31
CA MET A 459 -32.30 -7.30 -7.16
C MET A 459 -33.62 -6.57 -6.83
N PHE A 460 -34.36 -6.10 -7.85
CA PHE A 460 -35.66 -5.44 -7.66
C PHE A 460 -36.75 -6.40 -7.23
N VAL A 461 -36.79 -7.61 -7.77
CA VAL A 461 -37.77 -8.63 -7.38
C VAL A 461 -37.68 -8.98 -5.89
N ILE A 462 -36.48 -8.91 -5.33
CA ILE A 462 -36.23 -9.21 -3.92
C ILE A 462 -36.51 -7.98 -3.02
N GLY A 463 -36.82 -6.82 -3.60
CA GLY A 463 -37.04 -5.58 -2.87
C GLY A 463 -35.78 -4.80 -2.52
N CYS A 464 -34.61 -5.22 -3.02
CA CYS A 464 -33.36 -4.53 -2.88
C CYS A 464 -33.27 -3.46 -3.97
N GLY A 465 -33.73 -2.23 -3.69
CA GLY A 465 -33.72 -1.11 -4.65
C GLY A 465 -32.29 -0.68 -5.03
N GLY A 466 -32.07 -0.31 -6.30
CA GLY A 466 -30.78 0.23 -6.74
C GLY A 466 -30.48 1.60 -6.12
N ASN A 467 -29.23 1.83 -5.80
CA ASN A 467 -28.74 3.13 -5.34
C ASN A 467 -27.96 3.87 -6.44
N LEU A 468 -27.51 5.10 -6.16
CA LEU A 468 -26.74 5.92 -7.10
C LEU A 468 -25.56 5.14 -7.75
N LYS A 469 -24.83 4.37 -6.95
CA LYS A 469 -23.71 3.56 -7.46
C LYS A 469 -24.17 2.49 -8.45
N THR A 470 -25.30 1.80 -8.17
CA THR A 470 -25.88 0.79 -9.07
C THR A 470 -26.21 1.39 -10.45
N TYR A 471 -26.90 2.53 -10.44
CA TYR A 471 -27.25 3.22 -11.69
C TYR A 471 -26.02 3.71 -12.43
N ASN A 472 -25.04 4.30 -11.74
CA ASN A 472 -23.80 4.79 -12.37
C ASN A 472 -22.98 3.68 -13.04
N ILE A 473 -22.93 2.48 -12.44
CA ILE A 473 -22.25 1.32 -13.06
C ILE A 473 -22.95 0.95 -14.38
N LEU A 474 -24.26 0.78 -14.36
CA LEU A 474 -25.02 0.35 -15.53
C LEU A 474 -25.10 1.44 -16.60
N ILE A 475 -25.48 2.66 -16.24
CA ILE A 475 -25.54 3.79 -17.18
C ILE A 475 -24.17 4.02 -17.81
N GLY A 476 -23.10 4.02 -17.01
CA GLY A 476 -21.74 4.18 -17.51
C GLY A 476 -21.38 3.11 -18.53
N LYS A 477 -21.65 1.83 -18.22
CA LYS A 477 -21.33 0.73 -19.12
C LYS A 477 -22.17 0.76 -20.41
N PHE A 478 -23.49 0.97 -20.32
CA PHE A 478 -24.34 1.06 -21.52
C PHE A 478 -23.99 2.29 -22.37
N SER A 479 -23.58 3.39 -21.75
CA SER A 479 -23.05 4.57 -22.45
C SER A 479 -21.74 4.27 -23.18
N GLU A 480 -20.81 3.58 -22.53
CA GLU A 480 -19.51 3.19 -23.10
C GLU A 480 -19.64 2.35 -24.38
N ILE A 481 -20.57 1.41 -24.38
CA ILE A 481 -20.79 0.50 -25.52
C ILE A 481 -21.77 1.02 -26.58
N GLY A 482 -22.24 2.29 -26.45
CA GLY A 482 -23.16 2.93 -27.39
C GLY A 482 -24.62 2.46 -27.31
N GLN A 483 -25.04 1.72 -26.26
CA GLN A 483 -26.44 1.34 -26.03
C GLN A 483 -27.21 2.46 -25.32
N ILE A 484 -27.35 3.58 -25.99
CA ILE A 484 -27.84 4.84 -25.40
C ILE A 484 -29.30 4.75 -24.98
N GLU A 485 -30.11 4.00 -25.68
CA GLU A 485 -31.53 3.81 -25.34
C GLU A 485 -31.69 3.13 -23.98
N GLU A 486 -30.86 2.11 -23.70
CA GLU A 486 -30.83 1.47 -22.38
C GLU A 486 -30.28 2.40 -21.30
N ALA A 487 -29.21 3.14 -21.60
CA ALA A 487 -28.66 4.12 -20.65
C ALA A 487 -29.70 5.20 -20.30
N THR A 488 -30.41 5.73 -21.29
CA THR A 488 -31.48 6.72 -21.10
C THR A 488 -32.67 6.12 -20.34
N ARG A 489 -33.04 4.88 -20.63
CA ARG A 489 -34.10 4.17 -19.90
C ARG A 489 -33.74 4.00 -18.42
N LEU A 490 -32.52 3.60 -18.11
CA LEU A 490 -32.02 3.48 -16.73
C LEU A 490 -31.98 4.83 -16.02
N PHE A 491 -31.60 5.88 -16.71
CA PHE A 491 -31.61 7.23 -16.17
C PHE A 491 -33.04 7.71 -15.81
N ASN A 492 -34.02 7.49 -16.68
CA ASN A 492 -35.42 7.83 -16.39
C ASN A 492 -35.94 6.96 -15.22
N HIS A 493 -35.64 5.66 -15.19
CA HIS A 493 -36.03 4.79 -14.10
C HIS A 493 -35.38 5.21 -12.75
N MET A 494 -34.14 5.71 -12.78
CA MET A 494 -33.47 6.29 -11.61
C MET A 494 -34.28 7.45 -11.02
N LEU A 495 -34.75 8.35 -11.88
CA LEU A 495 -35.58 9.50 -11.50
C LEU A 495 -36.93 9.07 -10.94
N GLU A 496 -37.60 8.11 -11.59
CA GLU A 496 -38.89 7.55 -11.14
C GLU A 496 -38.78 6.92 -9.75
N LYS A 497 -37.62 6.32 -9.43
CA LYS A 497 -37.35 5.73 -8.10
C LYS A 497 -36.87 6.77 -7.06
N GLY A 498 -36.77 8.03 -7.40
CA GLY A 498 -36.37 9.12 -6.52
C GLY A 498 -34.87 9.12 -6.18
N VAL A 499 -34.05 8.42 -6.97
CA VAL A 499 -32.61 8.46 -6.81
C VAL A 499 -32.05 9.66 -7.59
N THR A 500 -31.39 10.59 -6.91
CA THR A 500 -30.85 11.81 -7.52
C THR A 500 -29.57 11.51 -8.31
N PRO A 501 -29.52 11.82 -9.63
CA PRO A 501 -28.30 11.71 -10.43
C PRO A 501 -27.22 12.67 -9.95
N ASP A 502 -25.96 12.24 -10.04
CA ASP A 502 -24.79 13.08 -9.76
C ASP A 502 -24.10 13.57 -11.05
N ALA A 503 -23.01 14.32 -10.91
CA ALA A 503 -22.20 14.79 -12.02
C ALA A 503 -21.65 13.63 -12.89
N THR A 504 -21.38 12.46 -12.28
CA THR A 504 -20.87 11.27 -12.96
C THR A 504 -21.95 10.64 -13.84
N THR A 505 -23.18 10.52 -13.34
CA THR A 505 -24.34 10.03 -14.11
C THR A 505 -24.56 10.88 -15.36
N HIS A 506 -24.59 12.20 -15.20
CA HIS A 506 -24.79 13.13 -16.31
C HIS A 506 -23.64 13.07 -17.31
N ARG A 507 -22.40 13.01 -16.84
CA ARG A 507 -21.22 12.91 -17.71
C ARG A 507 -21.31 11.69 -18.62
N PHE A 508 -21.56 10.49 -18.07
CA PHE A 508 -21.68 9.27 -18.87
C PHE A 508 -22.76 9.37 -19.93
N LEU A 509 -23.94 9.85 -19.55
CA LEU A 509 -25.07 9.92 -20.47
C LEU A 509 -24.87 11.00 -21.55
N LEU A 510 -24.42 12.20 -21.18
CA LEU A 510 -24.20 13.30 -22.12
C LEU A 510 -23.06 12.99 -23.10
N GLU A 511 -21.98 12.38 -22.61
CA GLU A 511 -20.85 11.96 -23.43
C GLU A 511 -21.30 10.99 -24.54
N ALA A 512 -22.10 10.01 -24.18
CA ALA A 512 -22.64 9.02 -25.11
C ALA A 512 -23.68 9.64 -26.09
N LEU A 513 -24.60 10.48 -25.59
CA LEU A 513 -25.58 11.17 -26.44
C LEU A 513 -24.91 12.08 -27.49
N CYS A 514 -23.85 12.80 -27.11
CA CYS A 514 -23.08 13.61 -28.03
C CYS A 514 -22.27 12.79 -29.03
N GLN A 515 -21.79 11.58 -28.62
CA GLN A 515 -21.11 10.66 -29.54
C GLN A 515 -22.02 10.19 -30.67
N GLU A 516 -23.26 9.92 -30.38
CA GLU A 516 -24.29 9.45 -31.32
C GLU A 516 -25.10 10.60 -32.00
N THR A 517 -24.67 11.84 -31.83
CA THR A 517 -25.31 13.02 -32.41
C THR A 517 -26.77 13.25 -31.98
N LYS A 518 -27.21 12.66 -30.85
CA LYS A 518 -28.56 12.83 -30.27
C LYS A 518 -28.62 14.09 -29.40
N PHE A 519 -28.35 15.25 -29.99
CA PHE A 519 -28.20 16.53 -29.26
C PHE A 519 -29.47 17.01 -28.59
N GLU A 520 -30.64 16.81 -29.22
CA GLU A 520 -31.94 17.18 -28.65
C GLU A 520 -32.19 16.47 -27.34
N THR A 521 -31.91 15.15 -27.30
CA THR A 521 -32.05 14.37 -26.06
C THR A 521 -31.04 14.80 -24.99
N ALA A 522 -29.82 15.20 -25.37
CA ALA A 522 -28.82 15.73 -24.43
C ALA A 522 -29.26 17.06 -23.80
N VAL A 523 -29.89 17.93 -24.60
CA VAL A 523 -30.48 19.18 -24.14
C VAL A 523 -31.67 18.93 -23.21
N ASP A 524 -32.54 17.97 -23.53
CA ASP A 524 -33.66 17.58 -22.68
C ASP A 524 -33.21 17.04 -21.32
N VAL A 525 -32.15 16.25 -21.30
CA VAL A 525 -31.53 15.77 -20.04
C VAL A 525 -31.03 16.94 -19.19
N PHE A 526 -30.45 17.97 -19.82
CA PHE A 526 -30.05 19.19 -19.12
C PHE A 526 -31.24 19.92 -18.51
N TYR A 527 -32.30 20.22 -19.29
CA TYR A 527 -33.47 20.96 -18.81
C TYR A 527 -34.25 20.27 -17.70
N LYS A 528 -34.29 18.95 -17.67
CA LYS A 528 -34.92 18.17 -16.59
C LYS A 528 -34.29 18.38 -15.21
N HIS A 529 -33.03 18.86 -15.16
CA HIS A 529 -32.23 18.93 -13.92
C HIS A 529 -31.81 20.34 -13.48
N VAL A 530 -31.96 21.36 -14.33
CA VAL A 530 -31.53 22.75 -14.04
C VAL A 530 -32.18 23.33 -12.79
N ASN A 531 -33.37 22.86 -12.40
CA ASN A 531 -34.19 23.48 -11.36
C ASN A 531 -33.82 23.09 -9.92
N HIS A 532 -32.84 22.18 -9.66
CA HIS A 532 -32.61 21.63 -8.34
C HIS A 532 -31.26 21.99 -7.68
N ASP A 533 -30.19 22.21 -8.46
CA ASP A 533 -28.86 22.57 -7.94
C ASP A 533 -28.08 23.39 -8.97
N VAL A 534 -27.82 24.66 -8.66
CA VAL A 534 -27.11 25.61 -9.55
C VAL A 534 -25.67 25.13 -9.85
N MET A 535 -24.95 24.58 -8.87
CA MET A 535 -23.56 24.11 -9.08
C MET A 535 -23.51 22.86 -9.95
N LEU A 536 -24.45 21.94 -9.75
CA LEU A 536 -24.58 20.73 -10.58
C LEU A 536 -24.97 21.12 -12.01
N ALA A 537 -25.94 22.02 -12.19
CA ALA A 537 -26.35 22.53 -13.50
C ALA A 537 -25.19 23.18 -14.28
N GLN A 538 -24.36 23.98 -13.62
CA GLN A 538 -23.16 24.57 -14.23
C GLN A 538 -22.14 23.50 -14.70
N ASN A 539 -21.90 22.45 -13.90
CA ASN A 539 -21.00 21.37 -14.27
C ASN A 539 -21.56 20.53 -15.42
N ILE A 540 -22.86 20.24 -15.42
CA ILE A 540 -23.56 19.56 -16.52
C ILE A 540 -23.44 20.37 -17.81
N LEU A 541 -23.70 21.67 -17.74
CA LEU A 541 -23.61 22.58 -18.87
C LEU A 541 -22.18 22.62 -19.45
N LYS A 542 -21.18 22.79 -18.62
CA LYS A 542 -19.77 22.74 -19.05
C LYS A 542 -19.43 21.42 -19.75
N THR A 543 -19.87 20.30 -19.20
CA THR A 543 -19.63 18.96 -19.76
C THR A 543 -20.29 18.81 -21.13
N LEU A 544 -21.53 19.27 -21.27
CA LEU A 544 -22.26 19.26 -22.54
C LEU A 544 -21.56 20.11 -23.61
N ILE A 545 -21.15 21.32 -23.28
CA ILE A 545 -20.43 22.20 -24.20
C ILE A 545 -19.09 21.62 -24.62
N LEU A 546 -18.32 21.07 -23.68
CA LEU A 546 -17.03 20.40 -23.98
C LEU A 546 -17.20 19.22 -24.95
N ASN A 547 -18.22 18.39 -24.74
CA ASN A 547 -18.52 17.27 -25.61
C ASN A 547 -18.95 17.69 -27.01
N LEU A 548 -19.83 18.72 -27.13
CA LEU A 548 -20.23 19.29 -28.43
C LEU A 548 -19.02 19.87 -29.17
N CYS A 549 -18.18 20.64 -28.49
CA CYS A 549 -16.96 21.21 -29.07
C CYS A 549 -15.96 20.16 -29.50
N GLY A 550 -15.75 19.13 -28.68
CA GLY A 550 -14.83 18.01 -28.98
C GLY A 550 -15.22 17.21 -30.23
N LYS A 551 -16.47 17.31 -30.65
CA LYS A 551 -17.01 16.72 -31.89
C LYS A 551 -17.15 17.71 -33.05
N GLY A 552 -16.74 18.98 -32.86
CA GLY A 552 -16.84 20.04 -33.89
C GLY A 552 -18.24 20.64 -34.08
N HIS A 553 -19.18 20.36 -33.17
CA HIS A 553 -20.54 20.88 -33.25
C HIS A 553 -20.69 22.26 -32.62
N PHE A 554 -19.82 23.20 -32.97
CA PHE A 554 -19.73 24.54 -32.39
C PHE A 554 -21.02 25.39 -32.58
N LEU A 555 -21.66 25.29 -33.74
CA LEU A 555 -22.90 26.01 -34.00
C LEU A 555 -24.06 25.56 -33.11
N VAL A 556 -24.15 24.24 -32.85
CA VAL A 556 -25.17 23.69 -31.94
C VAL A 556 -24.92 24.18 -30.53
N ALA A 557 -23.66 24.13 -30.05
CA ALA A 557 -23.27 24.61 -28.74
C ALA A 557 -23.53 26.13 -28.58
N SER A 558 -23.23 26.93 -29.62
CA SER A 558 -23.48 28.38 -29.64
C SER A 558 -24.96 28.67 -29.54
N LYS A 559 -25.79 28.06 -30.40
CA LYS A 559 -27.24 28.24 -30.39
C LYS A 559 -27.85 27.85 -29.05
N PHE A 560 -27.48 26.69 -28.53
CA PHE A 560 -28.00 26.21 -27.26
C PHE A 560 -27.69 27.18 -26.10
N LEU A 561 -26.46 27.71 -26.01
CA LEU A 561 -26.08 28.67 -24.97
C LEU A 561 -26.81 30.03 -25.14
N CYS A 562 -27.11 30.43 -26.37
CA CYS A 562 -27.85 31.66 -26.61
C CYS A 562 -29.36 31.54 -26.33
N ASP A 563 -29.92 30.33 -26.44
CA ASP A 563 -31.32 30.04 -26.11
C ASP A 563 -31.56 29.89 -24.58
N LEU A 564 -30.50 29.70 -23.79
CA LEU A 564 -30.59 29.68 -22.33
C LEU A 564 -30.87 31.09 -21.78
N THR A 565 -31.58 31.15 -20.64
CA THR A 565 -31.80 32.42 -19.92
C THR A 565 -30.45 33.07 -19.58
N HIS A 566 -30.35 34.38 -19.86
CA HIS A 566 -29.11 35.16 -19.75
C HIS A 566 -28.74 35.45 -18.29
N ASP A 567 -28.47 34.41 -17.52
CA ASP A 567 -27.97 34.51 -16.16
C ASP A 567 -26.42 34.48 -16.15
N VAL A 568 -25.83 35.40 -15.41
CA VAL A 568 -24.36 35.48 -15.20
C VAL A 568 -23.78 34.16 -14.68
N SER A 569 -24.59 33.31 -14.06
CA SER A 569 -24.24 31.97 -13.62
C SER A 569 -23.71 31.06 -14.74
N HIS A 570 -24.10 31.29 -16.01
CA HIS A 570 -23.69 30.50 -17.18
C HIS A 570 -22.41 31.00 -17.86
N SER A 571 -21.82 32.08 -17.39
CA SER A 571 -20.64 32.73 -18.00
C SER A 571 -19.45 31.77 -18.23
N ASP A 572 -19.27 30.78 -17.36
CA ASP A 572 -18.20 29.78 -17.49
C ASP A 572 -18.38 28.86 -18.71
N ALA A 573 -19.61 28.49 -19.05
CA ALA A 573 -19.89 27.67 -20.23
C ALA A 573 -19.59 28.43 -21.53
N HIS A 574 -19.91 29.72 -21.58
CA HIS A 574 -19.54 30.58 -22.70
C HIS A 574 -18.03 30.77 -22.84
N VAL A 575 -17.31 30.89 -21.72
CA VAL A 575 -15.82 30.92 -21.71
C VAL A 575 -15.25 29.62 -22.27
N VAL A 576 -15.82 28.48 -21.91
CA VAL A 576 -15.41 27.17 -22.43
C VAL A 576 -15.63 27.08 -23.94
N LEU A 577 -16.81 27.49 -24.43
CA LEU A 577 -17.11 27.51 -25.87
C LEU A 577 -16.13 28.40 -26.63
N LEU A 578 -15.95 29.66 -26.20
CA LEU A 578 -15.07 30.60 -26.86
C LEU A 578 -13.60 30.14 -26.86
N LYS A 579 -13.19 29.47 -25.80
CA LYS A 579 -11.85 28.83 -25.75
C LYS A 579 -11.72 27.70 -26.77
N CYS A 580 -12.67 26.78 -26.82
CA CYS A 580 -12.66 25.69 -27.81
C CYS A 580 -12.68 26.24 -29.25
N LEU A 581 -13.44 27.32 -29.51
CA LEU A 581 -13.46 27.99 -30.82
C LEU A 581 -12.12 28.65 -31.15
N ALA A 582 -11.44 29.24 -30.14
CA ALA A 582 -10.13 29.81 -30.33
C ALA A 582 -9.07 28.72 -30.64
N ASP A 583 -9.09 27.62 -29.85
CA ASP A 583 -8.17 26.50 -30.04
C ASP A 583 -8.37 25.74 -31.37
N SER A 584 -9.59 25.83 -31.96
CA SER A 584 -9.93 25.22 -33.25
C SER A 584 -9.87 26.22 -34.43
N GLU A 585 -9.42 27.46 -34.21
CA GLU A 585 -9.33 28.53 -35.20
C GLU A 585 -10.67 28.95 -35.84
N GLU A 586 -11.82 28.60 -35.23
CA GLU A 586 -13.17 28.91 -35.66
C GLU A 586 -13.62 30.34 -35.23
N VAL A 587 -12.79 31.32 -35.57
CA VAL A 587 -12.96 32.72 -35.17
C VAL A 587 -14.28 33.32 -35.66
N PRO A 588 -14.81 33.05 -36.90
CA PRO A 588 -16.09 33.63 -37.35
C PRO A 588 -17.28 33.22 -36.48
N ILE A 589 -17.32 31.95 -36.03
CA ILE A 589 -18.38 31.44 -35.14
C ILE A 589 -18.30 32.12 -33.77
N ALA A 590 -17.07 32.32 -33.27
CA ALA A 590 -16.83 32.96 -31.99
C ALA A 590 -17.26 34.43 -31.99
N VAL A 591 -17.01 35.15 -33.08
CA VAL A 591 -17.43 36.54 -33.27
C VAL A 591 -18.95 36.63 -33.30
N GLU A 592 -19.62 35.76 -34.06
CA GLU A 592 -21.10 35.75 -34.14
C GLU A 592 -21.74 35.42 -32.78
N HIS A 593 -21.20 34.43 -32.08
CA HIS A 593 -21.61 34.08 -30.71
C HIS A 593 -21.48 35.27 -29.76
N ALA A 594 -20.35 35.98 -29.81
CA ALA A 594 -20.13 37.16 -28.97
C ALA A 594 -21.06 38.34 -29.32
N LYS A 595 -21.39 38.52 -30.62
CA LYS A 595 -22.37 39.51 -31.07
C LYS A 595 -23.78 39.22 -30.49
N GLN A 596 -24.20 37.96 -30.49
CA GLN A 596 -25.48 37.53 -29.90
C GLN A 596 -25.52 37.77 -28.39
N ILE A 597 -24.44 37.42 -27.67
CA ILE A 597 -24.35 37.71 -26.23
C ILE A 597 -24.42 39.20 -25.96
N ARG A 598 -23.72 40.02 -26.77
CA ARG A 598 -23.76 41.49 -26.63
C ARG A 598 -25.17 42.05 -26.81
N GLY A 599 -25.94 41.52 -27.78
CA GLY A 599 -27.32 41.94 -28.02
C GLY A 599 -28.25 41.62 -26.85
N ASN A 600 -28.02 40.47 -26.21
CA ASN A 600 -28.89 39.95 -25.17
C ASN A 600 -28.50 40.39 -23.76
N SER A 601 -27.18 40.40 -23.44
CA SER A 601 -26.65 40.76 -22.10
C SER A 601 -25.22 41.31 -22.19
N PRO A 602 -25.06 42.63 -22.35
CA PRO A 602 -23.71 43.25 -22.40
C PRO A 602 -22.88 43.04 -21.14
N SER A 603 -23.51 42.96 -19.97
CA SER A 603 -22.85 42.72 -18.69
C SER A 603 -22.24 41.33 -18.63
N MET A 604 -22.90 40.31 -19.19
CA MET A 604 -22.37 38.95 -19.27
C MET A 604 -21.15 38.90 -20.19
N LEU A 605 -21.16 39.56 -21.33
CA LEU A 605 -20.03 39.62 -22.25
C LEU A 605 -18.77 40.21 -21.55
N GLN A 606 -18.96 41.23 -20.73
CA GLN A 606 -17.87 41.84 -19.96
C GLN A 606 -17.25 40.87 -18.95
N VAL A 607 -18.09 40.09 -18.27
CA VAL A 607 -17.61 39.03 -17.36
C VAL A 607 -16.86 37.94 -18.12
N ILE A 608 -17.36 37.49 -19.26
CA ILE A 608 -16.72 36.48 -20.11
C ILE A 608 -15.35 36.96 -20.59
N CYS A 609 -15.28 38.20 -21.09
CA CYS A 609 -14.00 38.77 -21.55
C CYS A 609 -12.97 38.88 -20.41
N SER A 610 -13.37 39.32 -19.22
CA SER A 610 -12.47 39.40 -18.07
C SER A 610 -11.93 38.01 -17.66
N LYS A 611 -12.76 36.96 -17.72
CA LYS A 611 -12.34 35.59 -17.48
C LYS A 611 -11.41 35.04 -18.56
N LEU A 612 -11.66 35.36 -19.85
CA LEU A 612 -10.75 34.96 -20.94
C LEU A 612 -9.36 35.61 -20.82
N VAL A 613 -9.32 36.89 -20.43
CA VAL A 613 -8.06 37.62 -20.17
C VAL A 613 -7.31 37.00 -18.99
N ALA A 614 -8.00 36.74 -17.89
CA ALA A 614 -7.39 36.07 -16.73
C ALA A 614 -6.85 34.67 -17.09
N PHE A 615 -7.55 33.96 -17.95
CA PHE A 615 -7.11 32.64 -18.43
C PHE A 615 -5.90 32.75 -19.35
N SER A 616 -5.86 33.73 -20.27
CA SER A 616 -4.71 33.94 -21.17
C SER A 616 -3.41 34.27 -20.40
N SER A 617 -3.51 34.95 -19.25
CA SER A 617 -2.37 35.28 -18.39
C SER A 617 -1.82 34.08 -17.61
N SER A 618 -2.62 33.02 -17.42
CA SER A 618 -2.26 31.80 -16.68
C SER A 618 -1.97 30.58 -17.59
N SER A 619 -2.26 30.68 -18.90
CA SER A 619 -2.11 29.59 -19.85
C SER A 619 -0.67 29.45 -20.34
N SER A 620 -0.22 28.21 -20.61
CA SER A 620 1.05 27.89 -21.25
C SER A 620 1.09 28.26 -22.76
N ASN A 621 -0.08 28.32 -23.41
CA ASN A 621 -0.24 28.77 -24.80
C ASN A 621 -1.37 29.81 -24.90
N PRO A 622 -1.08 31.11 -24.75
CA PRO A 622 -2.09 32.18 -24.80
C PRO A 622 -2.46 32.64 -26.22
N GLU A 623 -1.70 32.26 -27.26
CA GLU A 623 -1.84 32.78 -28.63
C GLU A 623 -3.24 32.64 -29.22
N PRO A 624 -3.96 31.49 -29.17
CA PRO A 624 -5.28 31.35 -29.76
C PRO A 624 -6.31 32.30 -29.13
N ILE A 625 -6.25 32.45 -27.80
CA ILE A 625 -7.17 33.33 -27.05
C ILE A 625 -6.89 34.81 -27.35
N LEU A 626 -5.61 35.19 -27.48
CA LEU A 626 -5.22 36.56 -27.84
C LEU A 626 -5.66 36.90 -29.24
N HIS A 627 -5.52 35.99 -30.22
CA HIS A 627 -6.02 36.16 -31.58
C HIS A 627 -7.56 36.34 -31.61
N LEU A 628 -8.30 35.55 -30.84
CA LEU A 628 -9.74 35.71 -30.70
C LEU A 628 -10.11 37.07 -30.09
N LEU A 629 -9.45 37.51 -29.03
CA LEU A 629 -9.74 38.82 -28.40
C LEU A 629 -9.43 39.98 -29.33
N GLN A 630 -8.39 39.88 -30.18
CA GLN A 630 -8.08 40.86 -31.22
C GLN A 630 -9.21 40.93 -32.29
N ALA A 631 -9.68 39.77 -32.76
CA ALA A 631 -10.76 39.70 -33.72
C ALA A 631 -12.07 40.29 -33.16
N LEU A 632 -12.42 40.00 -31.91
CA LEU A 632 -13.56 40.57 -31.22
C LEU A 632 -13.48 42.12 -31.08
N SER A 633 -12.28 42.66 -30.88
CA SER A 633 -12.03 44.09 -30.81
C SER A 633 -12.12 44.76 -32.19
N GLN A 634 -11.59 44.14 -33.24
CA GLN A 634 -11.66 44.64 -34.62
C GLN A 634 -13.10 44.73 -35.14
N GLU A 635 -13.93 43.75 -34.80
CA GLU A 635 -15.34 43.71 -35.15
C GLU A 635 -16.24 44.62 -34.26
N CYS A 636 -15.63 45.48 -33.43
CA CYS A 636 -16.29 46.36 -32.48
C CYS A 636 -17.27 45.66 -31.51
N VAL A 637 -17.09 44.37 -31.28
CA VAL A 637 -17.94 43.60 -30.34
C VAL A 637 -17.62 43.97 -28.90
N ILE A 638 -16.35 44.25 -28.62
CA ILE A 638 -15.84 44.67 -27.30
C ILE A 638 -15.03 45.96 -27.45
N SER A 639 -15.20 46.91 -26.53
CA SER A 639 -14.28 48.04 -26.36
C SER A 639 -13.25 47.68 -25.32
N ILE A 640 -12.12 47.17 -25.76
CA ILE A 640 -10.95 46.92 -24.87
C ILE A 640 -10.10 48.20 -24.96
N ASP A 641 -10.05 48.94 -23.85
CA ASP A 641 -9.09 50.04 -23.71
C ASP A 641 -7.69 49.45 -23.53
N PHE A 642 -6.88 49.43 -24.58
CA PHE A 642 -5.50 48.93 -24.62
C PHE A 642 -4.50 49.72 -23.73
N GLY A 643 -5.03 50.61 -22.88
CA GLY A 643 -4.27 51.49 -21.99
C GLY A 643 -3.82 50.90 -20.66
N ASN A 644 -4.30 49.72 -20.26
CA ASN A 644 -3.95 49.13 -18.98
C ASN A 644 -2.65 48.35 -19.07
N ASP A 645 -1.72 48.63 -18.16
CA ASP A 645 -0.36 48.01 -18.08
C ASP A 645 -0.36 46.45 -18.05
N SER A 646 -1.44 45.83 -17.68
CA SER A 646 -1.64 44.37 -17.73
C SER A 646 -1.52 43.78 -19.14
N TRP A 647 -1.98 44.51 -20.18
CA TRP A 647 -1.90 44.08 -21.58
C TRP A 647 -0.52 44.21 -22.17
N LYS A 648 0.23 45.26 -21.80
CA LYS A 648 1.62 45.46 -22.24
C LYS A 648 2.53 44.33 -21.73
N HIS A 649 2.21 43.76 -20.56
CA HIS A 649 2.97 42.65 -19.97
C HIS A 649 2.67 41.30 -20.64
N VAL A 650 1.44 41.08 -21.12
CA VAL A 650 1.04 39.84 -21.82
C VAL A 650 1.59 39.87 -23.26
N CYS A 651 1.50 40.98 -23.96
CA CYS A 651 2.05 41.12 -25.32
C CYS A 651 3.58 41.14 -25.36
N SER A 652 4.27 41.61 -24.31
CA SER A 652 5.74 41.60 -24.25
C SER A 652 6.35 40.22 -23.93
N LYS A 653 5.57 39.26 -23.41
CA LYS A 653 5.99 37.88 -23.22
C LYS A 653 5.81 37.00 -24.45
N SER A 654 4.94 37.35 -25.39
CA SER A 654 4.71 36.58 -26.63
C SER A 654 5.64 37.02 -27.80
N LEU A 655 6.46 38.03 -27.60
CA LEU A 655 7.46 38.52 -28.57
C LEU A 655 8.90 38.21 -28.19
N LYS A 656 9.12 37.37 -27.18
CA LYS A 656 10.40 36.75 -26.84
C LYS A 656 10.28 35.22 -26.84
#